data_754de757fba0aff6244530726f6e0cf7
#
_entry.id   754de757fba0aff6244530726f6e0cf7
#
_cell.length_a   1.000
_cell.length_b   1.000
_cell.length_c   1.000
_cell.angle_alpha   90.00
_cell.angle_beta   90.00
_cell.angle_gamma   90.00
#
_symmetry.space_group_name_H-M   'P 1'
#
loop_
_entity.id
_entity.type
_entity.pdbx_description
1 polymer ?
#
loop_
_entity_poly.entity_id
_entity_poly.type
_entity_poly.pdbx_seq_one_letter_code
_entity_poly.pdbx_strand_id
1 'polypeptide(L)'
;MRKIFYSVAGLLTLSGGVSITAQQAVVDTTNVYELNEVVVSAVQARRETPVAFRNVSAAELRENNTGQSLPYLFTQTPSVVVTSDGGNGVGYVSMRVRGTDAGRINFTVDGVPVNDSESHGVFWVNMPDFASSVESIQIQRGAGTSTNGAAAFGATVAMQTQRPRLEPYFEASSAAGSYGTFAHTVRGGTGLIGNHFVFDARYSNVQTDGYIERARANMSSYYASAAYYNGGTMIKFQTFGSSEVSYQAWNGVDSARLRTNRRYNSCGEYTDENGVKKFYDNQTDNYWQHHYHLLATQRLTDGLNLNVTLHYTDGRGYYEDYKARAKYAVYKLPNYTGADGKAQKRTDLVRRKWLQNDFYGALARLTYTRDRLQAVWGASINNYAGDHFGRVMWMKTVEAMPRPDYEYYRSRGEKLDYNTFLKASYRLSNALSAYADLQYRGINYSITGTDDKAGAIDVHRTFSFFNPKAGLSYERGGNHAYASFAVAHREPNRKNFTENGPSAQPTYETLYDYEAGYEYTGRAFHLGANLYYMDYDNQLVLTGKISEIGEPLTSNIKDSYRMGVELSGGVRLAPWLDWSGHVTLSSNKIRGFTEYVDTYDKDWNVLPQTVNELGTTDIAFSPNLTFGSTFDFHWRGFTAALMSSYVGRQYLDNTSARERSIDPYFLSDLRVGYAFHPHFMKEIALDVSVRNLFNAEYESGGWTYSSIQDGRRSTSSGYFAQATRNFMARLTLKF
;
A
#
# COMPACT_ATOMS: atom_id res chain seq x y z
N MET A 1 33.84 -9.77 5.13
CA MET A 1 33.46 -10.02 3.74
C MET A 1 34.13 -11.24 3.08
N ARG A 2 34.50 -12.27 3.78
CA ARG A 2 35.16 -13.49 3.22
C ARG A 2 34.52 -14.82 3.65
N LYS A 3 33.37 -14.83 4.33
CA LYS A 3 32.70 -16.06 4.81
C LYS A 3 31.32 -16.34 4.20
N ILE A 4 30.80 -15.51 3.29
CA ILE A 4 29.47 -15.71 2.68
C ILE A 4 29.54 -16.40 1.30
N PHE A 5 30.71 -16.43 0.66
CA PHE A 5 30.88 -17.05 -0.67
C PHE A 5 31.01 -18.58 -0.69
N TYR A 6 31.18 -19.24 0.45
CA TYR A 6 31.35 -20.70 0.50
C TYR A 6 30.07 -21.52 0.71
N SER A 7 28.94 -20.89 1.00
CA SER A 7 27.67 -21.61 1.23
C SER A 7 26.79 -21.77 -0.01
N VAL A 8 27.07 -21.08 -1.10
CA VAL A 8 26.29 -21.21 -2.34
C VAL A 8 26.89 -22.25 -3.33
N ALA A 9 28.18 -22.56 -3.21
CA ALA A 9 28.84 -23.54 -4.08
C ALA A 9 28.60 -25.00 -3.68
N GLY A 10 27.97 -25.28 -2.54
CA GLY A 10 27.72 -26.63 -2.03
C GLY A 10 26.42 -27.28 -2.47
N LEU A 11 25.54 -26.58 -3.16
CA LEU A 11 24.20 -27.10 -3.57
C LEU A 11 24.10 -27.55 -5.03
N LEU A 12 25.20 -27.52 -5.79
CA LEU A 12 25.21 -27.84 -7.23
C LEU A 12 25.77 -29.23 -7.57
N THR A 13 26.02 -30.13 -6.61
CA THR A 13 26.57 -31.48 -6.87
C THR A 13 25.67 -32.62 -6.38
N LEU A 14 24.37 -32.53 -6.54
CA LEU A 14 23.45 -33.68 -6.40
C LEU A 14 22.66 -33.86 -7.70
N SER A 15 23.37 -34.10 -8.81
CA SER A 15 22.80 -34.67 -10.03
C SER A 15 22.90 -36.18 -9.99
N GLY A 16 22.16 -36.83 -9.10
CA GLY A 16 21.82 -38.24 -9.20
C GLY A 16 20.66 -38.37 -10.19
N GLY A 17 20.91 -38.84 -11.40
CA GLY A 17 19.90 -39.08 -12.40
C GLY A 17 18.89 -40.15 -11.93
N VAL A 18 17.70 -39.70 -11.56
CA VAL A 18 16.51 -40.56 -11.48
C VAL A 18 15.80 -40.41 -12.81
N SER A 19 16.03 -41.38 -13.71
CA SER A 19 15.23 -41.55 -14.95
C SER A 19 13.82 -42.00 -14.55
N ILE A 20 12.91 -41.07 -14.36
CA ILE A 20 11.48 -41.37 -14.27
C ILE A 20 10.96 -41.46 -15.71
N THR A 21 10.72 -42.65 -16.18
CA THR A 21 9.95 -42.89 -17.41
C THR A 21 8.51 -42.46 -17.14
N ALA A 22 8.21 -41.22 -17.49
CA ALA A 22 6.85 -40.73 -17.47
C ALA A 22 6.06 -41.33 -18.63
N GLN A 23 5.16 -42.25 -18.31
CA GLN A 23 4.07 -42.60 -19.18
C GLN A 23 3.22 -41.35 -19.34
N GLN A 24 3.16 -40.75 -20.54
CA GLN A 24 2.31 -39.60 -20.83
C GLN A 24 0.83 -40.02 -20.73
N ALA A 25 0.27 -39.96 -19.53
CA ALA A 25 -1.17 -39.85 -19.39
C ALA A 25 -1.58 -38.48 -19.95
N VAL A 26 -2.62 -38.43 -20.77
CA VAL A 26 -3.22 -37.17 -21.22
C VAL A 26 -3.68 -36.45 -19.97
N VAL A 27 -2.93 -35.41 -19.57
CA VAL A 27 -3.22 -34.59 -18.38
C VAL A 27 -4.45 -33.76 -18.71
N ASP A 28 -5.52 -33.89 -17.97
CA ASP A 28 -6.67 -32.96 -18.03
C ASP A 28 -6.31 -31.64 -17.36
N THR A 29 -5.58 -30.80 -18.10
CA THR A 29 -5.11 -29.47 -17.64
C THR A 29 -6.26 -28.49 -17.55
N THR A 30 -7.40 -28.76 -18.17
CA THR A 30 -8.58 -27.88 -18.22
C THR A 30 -9.10 -27.57 -16.82
N ASN A 31 -9.20 -28.61 -15.97
CA ASN A 31 -9.69 -28.43 -14.59
C ASN A 31 -8.82 -27.50 -13.73
N VAL A 32 -7.50 -27.52 -13.88
CA VAL A 32 -6.59 -26.66 -13.11
C VAL A 32 -6.82 -25.19 -13.47
N TYR A 33 -6.94 -24.88 -14.76
CA TYR A 33 -7.18 -23.50 -15.21
C TYR A 33 -8.58 -23.03 -14.85
N GLU A 34 -9.62 -23.83 -15.05
CA GLU A 34 -11.00 -23.45 -14.74
C GLU A 34 -11.21 -23.16 -13.26
N LEU A 35 -10.66 -23.96 -12.34
CA LEU A 35 -10.78 -23.73 -10.90
C LEU A 35 -10.06 -22.47 -10.44
N ASN A 36 -8.89 -22.18 -11.01
CA ASN A 36 -8.21 -20.90 -10.73
C ASN A 36 -8.98 -19.69 -11.27
N GLU A 37 -9.62 -19.81 -12.44
CA GLU A 37 -10.46 -18.75 -12.98
C GLU A 37 -11.70 -18.48 -12.12
N VAL A 38 -12.27 -19.49 -11.48
CA VAL A 38 -13.35 -19.33 -10.51
C VAL A 38 -12.91 -18.45 -9.33
N VAL A 39 -11.70 -18.67 -8.79
CA VAL A 39 -11.16 -17.83 -7.70
C VAL A 39 -11.01 -16.38 -8.15
N VAL A 40 -10.37 -16.15 -9.29
CA VAL A 40 -10.16 -14.80 -9.85
C VAL A 40 -11.48 -14.09 -10.11
N SER A 41 -12.42 -14.77 -10.74
CA SER A 41 -13.72 -14.19 -11.13
C SER A 41 -14.63 -13.88 -9.94
N ALA A 42 -14.42 -14.54 -8.81
CA ALA A 42 -15.18 -14.26 -7.59
C ALA A 42 -14.78 -12.93 -6.93
N VAL A 43 -13.57 -12.43 -7.19
CA VAL A 43 -12.99 -11.26 -6.51
C VAL A 43 -12.92 -10.04 -7.43
N GLN A 44 -12.57 -10.22 -8.70
CA GLN A 44 -12.38 -9.11 -9.64
C GLN A 44 -13.70 -8.64 -10.26
N ALA A 45 -13.79 -7.34 -10.53
CA ALA A 45 -14.88 -6.78 -11.33
C ALA A 45 -14.70 -7.19 -12.80
N ARG A 46 -15.82 -7.48 -13.46
CA ARG A 46 -15.90 -7.77 -14.89
C ARG A 46 -16.50 -6.58 -15.63
N ARG A 47 -16.51 -6.61 -16.96
CA ARG A 47 -17.11 -5.53 -17.76
C ARG A 47 -18.59 -5.27 -17.45
N GLU A 48 -19.34 -6.29 -17.05
CA GLU A 48 -20.74 -6.13 -16.63
C GLU A 48 -20.89 -5.46 -15.27
N THR A 49 -19.78 -5.35 -14.48
CA THR A 49 -19.79 -4.63 -13.21
C THR A 49 -19.58 -3.14 -13.46
N PRO A 50 -20.53 -2.28 -13.09
CA PRO A 50 -20.48 -0.85 -13.39
C PRO A 50 -19.56 -0.08 -12.45
N VAL A 51 -18.25 -0.31 -12.56
CA VAL A 51 -17.19 0.34 -11.76
C VAL A 51 -15.98 0.65 -12.64
N ALA A 52 -15.29 1.75 -12.33
CA ALA A 52 -14.03 2.09 -13.00
C ALA A 52 -12.91 1.18 -12.51
N PHE A 53 -12.26 0.41 -13.38
CA PHE A 53 -11.12 -0.41 -13.01
C PHE A 53 -10.02 -0.45 -14.08
N ARG A 54 -8.82 -0.84 -13.66
CA ARG A 54 -7.69 -1.19 -14.52
C ARG A 54 -7.11 -2.53 -14.08
N ASN A 55 -6.84 -3.38 -15.06
CA ASN A 55 -6.10 -4.62 -14.82
C ASN A 55 -4.62 -4.40 -15.18
N VAL A 56 -3.72 -4.83 -14.30
CA VAL A 56 -2.27 -4.89 -14.52
C VAL A 56 -1.89 -6.34 -14.64
N SER A 57 -1.37 -6.73 -15.81
CA SER A 57 -1.04 -8.13 -16.10
C SER A 57 0.30 -8.57 -15.51
N ALA A 58 0.51 -9.89 -15.41
CA ALA A 58 1.81 -10.46 -15.02
C ALA A 58 2.96 -10.01 -15.94
N ALA A 59 2.72 -9.80 -17.23
CA ALA A 59 3.72 -9.31 -18.16
C ALA A 59 4.13 -7.89 -17.79
N GLU A 60 3.16 -6.98 -17.64
CA GLU A 60 3.37 -5.59 -17.23
C GLU A 60 4.08 -5.49 -15.86
N LEU A 61 3.67 -6.34 -14.89
CA LEU A 61 4.32 -6.40 -13.58
C LEU A 61 5.80 -6.82 -13.70
N ARG A 62 6.10 -7.89 -14.44
CA ARG A 62 7.47 -8.37 -14.63
C ARG A 62 8.36 -7.37 -15.35
N GLU A 63 7.86 -6.73 -16.38
CA GLU A 63 8.61 -5.75 -17.15
C GLU A 63 8.98 -4.52 -16.32
N ASN A 64 8.05 -4.02 -15.50
CA ASN A 64 8.24 -2.80 -14.71
C ASN A 64 8.87 -3.05 -13.32
N ASN A 65 8.92 -4.31 -12.83
CA ASN A 65 9.48 -4.64 -11.54
C ASN A 65 11.02 -4.66 -11.58
N THR A 66 11.65 -3.57 -11.21
CA THR A 66 13.11 -3.42 -11.11
C THR A 66 13.58 -3.26 -9.66
N GLY A 67 12.77 -3.74 -8.67
CA GLY A 67 13.09 -3.72 -7.24
C GLY A 67 12.46 -2.57 -6.46
N GLN A 68 11.60 -1.75 -7.07
CA GLN A 68 10.79 -0.77 -6.34
C GLN A 68 9.62 -1.43 -5.61
N SER A 69 9.09 -0.73 -4.60
CA SER A 69 7.85 -1.11 -3.93
C SER A 69 6.66 -1.11 -4.90
N LEU A 70 5.72 -2.02 -4.69
CA LEU A 70 4.60 -2.30 -5.59
C LEU A 70 3.80 -1.06 -6.06
N PRO A 71 3.53 -0.02 -5.25
CA PRO A 71 2.81 1.18 -5.70
C PRO A 71 3.43 1.88 -6.92
N TYR A 72 4.75 1.81 -7.09
CA TYR A 72 5.42 2.42 -8.26
C TYR A 72 5.05 1.75 -9.58
N LEU A 73 4.56 0.50 -9.55
CA LEU A 73 4.08 -0.20 -10.74
C LEU A 73 2.69 0.29 -11.21
N PHE A 74 2.04 1.17 -10.41
CA PHE A 74 0.71 1.70 -10.69
C PHE A 74 0.70 3.15 -11.18
N THR A 75 1.87 3.80 -11.31
CA THR A 75 2.00 5.23 -11.68
C THR A 75 1.35 5.58 -13.02
N GLN A 76 1.19 4.61 -13.93
CA GLN A 76 0.48 4.76 -15.21
C GLN A 76 -1.01 4.42 -15.09
N THR A 77 -1.59 4.43 -13.88
CA THR A 77 -3.04 4.30 -13.65
C THR A 77 -3.65 5.69 -13.45
N PRO A 78 -4.81 6.00 -14.05
CA PRO A 78 -5.46 7.29 -13.84
C PRO A 78 -5.64 7.63 -12.36
N SER A 79 -5.38 8.88 -11.98
CA SER A 79 -5.55 9.42 -10.62
C SER A 79 -4.67 8.79 -9.53
N VAL A 80 -3.65 8.00 -9.88
CA VAL A 80 -2.68 7.43 -8.93
C VAL A 80 -1.50 8.37 -8.75
N VAL A 81 -1.16 8.66 -7.49
CA VAL A 81 0.04 9.42 -7.07
C VAL A 81 0.78 8.60 -6.02
N VAL A 82 2.10 8.50 -6.14
CA VAL A 82 2.97 7.71 -5.26
C VAL A 82 4.02 8.59 -4.63
N THR A 83 4.38 8.32 -3.38
CA THR A 83 5.46 9.00 -2.65
C THR A 83 6.35 8.01 -1.92
N SER A 84 7.64 8.37 -1.73
CA SER A 84 8.63 7.57 -1.02
C SER A 84 9.40 8.44 -0.03
N ASP A 85 9.53 7.98 1.20
CA ASP A 85 10.29 8.69 2.25
C ASP A 85 11.78 8.65 1.98
N GLY A 86 12.31 7.49 1.54
CA GLY A 86 13.71 7.31 1.13
C GLY A 86 14.05 7.92 -0.24
N GLY A 87 13.05 8.37 -0.99
CA GLY A 87 13.15 9.15 -2.21
C GLY A 87 13.45 8.36 -3.48
N ASN A 88 13.80 7.08 -3.43
CA ASN A 88 14.14 6.25 -4.60
C ASN A 88 13.13 5.14 -4.92
N GLY A 89 11.99 5.11 -4.21
CA GLY A 89 10.91 4.16 -4.41
C GLY A 89 11.13 2.79 -3.76
N VAL A 90 12.14 2.66 -2.90
CA VAL A 90 12.41 1.46 -2.08
C VAL A 90 12.24 1.84 -0.60
N GLY A 91 11.71 0.94 0.23
CA GLY A 91 11.44 1.21 1.63
C GLY A 91 10.02 1.73 1.85
N TYR A 92 9.86 2.75 2.69
CA TYR A 92 8.56 3.36 2.97
C TYR A 92 8.02 4.10 1.76
N VAL A 93 6.87 3.62 1.29
CA VAL A 93 6.16 4.13 0.11
C VAL A 93 4.68 4.18 0.43
N SER A 94 4.01 5.20 -0.03
CA SER A 94 2.55 5.30 0.01
C SER A 94 1.96 5.67 -1.34
N MET A 95 0.66 5.42 -1.52
CA MET A 95 -0.08 5.79 -2.73
C MET A 95 -1.41 6.44 -2.40
N ARG A 96 -1.91 7.22 -3.35
CA ARG A 96 -3.23 7.84 -3.33
C ARG A 96 -3.95 7.55 -4.64
N VAL A 97 -5.26 7.39 -4.57
CA VAL A 97 -6.12 7.23 -5.74
C VAL A 97 -7.22 8.28 -5.66
N ARG A 98 -7.38 9.13 -6.70
CA ARG A 98 -8.30 10.29 -6.70
C ARG A 98 -8.09 11.20 -5.46
N GLY A 99 -6.82 11.29 -4.98
CA GLY A 99 -6.47 12.04 -3.76
C GLY A 99 -6.86 11.35 -2.44
N THR A 100 -7.52 10.19 -2.44
CA THR A 100 -7.77 9.43 -1.22
C THR A 100 -6.49 8.73 -0.76
N ASP A 101 -6.21 8.75 0.53
CA ASP A 101 -4.99 8.18 1.12
C ASP A 101 -5.05 6.65 1.25
N ALA A 102 -3.89 6.05 1.55
CA ALA A 102 -3.73 4.60 1.66
C ALA A 102 -4.67 3.95 2.69
N GLY A 103 -5.05 4.66 3.76
CA GLY A 103 -6.01 4.16 4.74
C GLY A 103 -7.45 4.06 4.24
N ARG A 104 -7.74 4.56 3.03
CA ARG A 104 -9.05 4.47 2.34
C ARG A 104 -8.98 3.57 1.11
N ILE A 105 -7.85 2.93 0.88
CA ILE A 105 -7.64 1.98 -0.20
C ILE A 105 -7.61 0.58 0.40
N ASN A 106 -8.52 -0.27 -0.05
CA ASN A 106 -8.54 -1.67 0.36
C ASN A 106 -7.55 -2.48 -0.49
N PHE A 107 -6.70 -3.26 0.17
CA PHE A 107 -5.75 -4.16 -0.48
C PHE A 107 -6.06 -5.59 -0.12
N THR A 108 -6.14 -6.47 -1.12
CA THR A 108 -6.41 -7.89 -0.89
C THR A 108 -5.42 -8.77 -1.63
N VAL A 109 -5.08 -9.92 -1.05
CA VAL A 109 -4.36 -11.02 -1.69
C VAL A 109 -5.28 -12.23 -1.76
N ASP A 110 -5.66 -12.66 -2.96
CA ASP A 110 -6.64 -13.71 -3.22
C ASP A 110 -7.98 -13.48 -2.47
N GLY A 111 -8.34 -12.20 -2.29
CA GLY A 111 -9.53 -11.76 -1.59
C GLY A 111 -9.42 -11.71 -0.06
N VAL A 112 -8.26 -12.04 0.53
CA VAL A 112 -7.97 -11.82 1.95
C VAL A 112 -7.46 -10.39 2.13
N PRO A 113 -8.04 -9.57 3.03
CA PRO A 113 -7.54 -8.22 3.29
C PRO A 113 -6.16 -8.26 3.95
N VAL A 114 -5.26 -7.37 3.49
CA VAL A 114 -3.90 -7.22 4.03
C VAL A 114 -3.66 -5.85 4.64
N ASN A 115 -4.68 -5.00 4.69
CA ASN A 115 -4.63 -3.76 5.45
C ASN A 115 -4.50 -4.06 6.94
N ASP A 116 -3.63 -3.35 7.63
CA ASP A 116 -3.59 -3.38 9.10
C ASP A 116 -4.92 -2.86 9.69
N SER A 117 -5.45 -3.58 10.67
CA SER A 117 -6.80 -3.32 11.18
C SER A 117 -6.91 -2.04 12.01
N GLU A 118 -5.82 -1.53 12.58
CA GLU A 118 -5.82 -0.33 13.41
C GLU A 118 -5.39 0.92 12.64
N SER A 119 -4.39 0.86 11.75
CA SER A 119 -3.97 1.98 10.91
C SER A 119 -4.78 2.11 9.63
N HIS A 120 -5.41 1.03 9.18
CA HIS A 120 -6.11 0.86 7.90
C HIS A 120 -5.19 0.91 6.66
N GLY A 121 -3.89 1.07 6.83
CA GLY A 121 -2.91 1.14 5.75
C GLY A 121 -2.27 -0.20 5.42
N VAL A 122 -1.46 -0.20 4.36
CA VAL A 122 -0.51 -1.27 4.04
C VAL A 122 0.89 -0.67 4.06
N PHE A 123 1.78 -1.27 4.82
CA PHE A 123 3.19 -0.91 4.85
C PHE A 123 3.95 -1.76 3.83
N TRP A 124 4.33 -1.15 2.69
CA TRP A 124 4.95 -1.86 1.57
C TRP A 124 6.35 -2.39 1.87
N VAL A 125 7.00 -1.87 2.89
CA VAL A 125 8.24 -2.43 3.45
C VAL A 125 8.06 -3.86 3.93
N ASN A 126 6.83 -4.23 4.34
CA ASN A 126 6.46 -5.58 4.77
C ASN A 126 6.08 -6.51 3.61
N MET A 127 6.13 -6.01 2.37
CA MET A 127 5.83 -6.79 1.15
C MET A 127 6.86 -6.53 0.04
N PRO A 128 8.19 -6.59 0.34
CA PRO A 128 9.22 -6.31 -0.67
C PRO A 128 9.16 -7.33 -1.79
N ASP A 129 9.26 -6.85 -3.03
CA ASP A 129 9.20 -7.67 -4.26
C ASP A 129 7.96 -8.60 -4.34
N PHE A 130 6.84 -8.21 -3.72
CA PHE A 130 5.63 -9.04 -3.76
C PHE A 130 5.08 -9.17 -5.20
N ALA A 131 5.34 -8.20 -6.07
CA ALA A 131 5.01 -8.25 -7.50
C ALA A 131 5.52 -9.53 -8.19
N SER A 132 6.65 -10.09 -7.74
CA SER A 132 7.21 -11.35 -8.26
C SER A 132 6.39 -12.60 -7.89
N SER A 133 5.39 -12.48 -6.99
CA SER A 133 4.46 -13.55 -6.61
C SER A 133 3.04 -13.32 -7.13
N VAL A 134 2.81 -12.25 -7.89
CA VAL A 134 1.48 -11.84 -8.34
C VAL A 134 1.30 -12.12 -9.84
N GLU A 135 0.14 -12.67 -10.21
CA GLU A 135 -0.27 -12.95 -11.59
C GLU A 135 -1.01 -11.75 -12.20
N SER A 136 -1.88 -11.13 -11.42
CA SER A 136 -2.65 -9.97 -11.87
C SER A 136 -3.02 -9.08 -10.71
N ILE A 137 -3.19 -7.79 -11.01
CA ILE A 137 -3.69 -6.80 -10.06
C ILE A 137 -4.85 -6.07 -10.74
N GLN A 138 -5.96 -5.95 -10.04
CA GLN A 138 -7.04 -5.08 -10.46
C GLN A 138 -7.13 -3.89 -9.51
N ILE A 139 -7.07 -2.68 -10.06
CA ILE A 139 -7.25 -1.42 -9.34
C ILE A 139 -8.63 -0.90 -9.67
N GLN A 140 -9.57 -1.00 -8.72
CA GLN A 140 -10.90 -0.41 -8.79
C GLN A 140 -10.84 0.98 -8.13
N ARG A 141 -11.37 1.99 -8.78
CA ARG A 141 -11.44 3.37 -8.28
C ARG A 141 -12.85 3.65 -7.77
N GLY A 142 -12.98 4.47 -6.71
CA GLY A 142 -14.25 4.71 -6.03
C GLY A 142 -14.59 3.62 -5.00
N ALA A 143 -15.86 3.52 -4.61
CA ALA A 143 -16.33 2.62 -3.56
C ALA A 143 -16.17 1.12 -3.87
N GLY A 144 -15.88 0.74 -5.11
CA GLY A 144 -15.60 -0.63 -5.52
C GLY A 144 -16.74 -1.62 -5.24
N THR A 145 -16.45 -2.92 -5.35
CA THR A 145 -17.44 -3.98 -5.08
C THR A 145 -17.23 -4.58 -3.69
N SER A 146 -18.32 -5.12 -3.09
CA SER A 146 -18.30 -5.73 -1.75
C SER A 146 -17.48 -7.03 -1.68
N THR A 147 -17.16 -7.65 -2.83
CA THR A 147 -16.32 -8.85 -2.91
C THR A 147 -14.88 -8.64 -2.45
N ASN A 148 -14.41 -7.41 -2.42
CA ASN A 148 -13.03 -7.05 -2.02
C ASN A 148 -12.87 -6.87 -0.50
N GLY A 149 -13.89 -7.16 0.27
CA GLY A 149 -13.85 -7.07 1.73
C GLY A 149 -14.46 -5.78 2.27
N ALA A 150 -14.31 -5.61 3.57
CA ALA A 150 -15.04 -4.60 4.34
C ALA A 150 -14.54 -3.17 4.12
N ALA A 151 -13.27 -2.98 3.73
CA ALA A 151 -12.62 -1.67 3.70
C ALA A 151 -12.66 -0.97 2.33
N ALA A 152 -13.43 -1.46 1.33
CA ALA A 152 -13.58 -0.82 0.03
C ALA A 152 -14.32 0.52 0.16
N PHE A 153 -13.57 1.62 0.21
CA PHE A 153 -14.11 2.97 0.46
C PHE A 153 -13.71 3.95 -0.66
N GLY A 154 -12.42 4.24 -0.85
CA GLY A 154 -11.96 5.18 -1.89
C GLY A 154 -11.36 4.50 -3.12
N ALA A 155 -10.80 3.32 -2.95
CA ALA A 155 -10.32 2.44 -4.02
C ALA A 155 -10.12 1.02 -3.50
N THR A 156 -9.90 0.08 -4.42
CA THR A 156 -9.48 -1.30 -4.09
C THR A 156 -8.37 -1.75 -5.02
N VAL A 157 -7.35 -2.39 -4.45
CA VAL A 157 -6.26 -3.06 -5.17
C VAL A 157 -6.36 -4.56 -4.87
N ALA A 158 -6.92 -5.32 -5.80
CA ALA A 158 -7.10 -6.76 -5.67
C ALA A 158 -5.95 -7.49 -6.36
N MET A 159 -5.07 -8.10 -5.58
CA MET A 159 -3.92 -8.87 -6.05
C MET A 159 -4.26 -10.35 -6.11
N GLN A 160 -3.92 -11.00 -7.21
CA GLN A 160 -4.04 -12.44 -7.38
C GLN A 160 -2.64 -13.05 -7.40
N THR A 161 -2.41 -14.04 -6.56
CA THR A 161 -1.13 -14.76 -6.56
C THR A 161 -0.99 -15.60 -7.82
N GLN A 162 0.26 -16.00 -8.12
CA GLN A 162 0.56 -16.72 -9.35
C GLN A 162 -0.28 -17.99 -9.50
N ARG A 163 -0.75 -18.21 -10.73
CA ARG A 163 -1.38 -19.47 -11.12
C ARG A 163 -0.35 -20.58 -11.12
N PRO A 164 -0.73 -21.80 -10.74
CA PRO A 164 0.15 -22.95 -10.84
C PRO A 164 0.63 -23.15 -12.27
N ARG A 165 1.94 -23.29 -12.43
CA ARG A 165 2.51 -23.70 -13.71
C ARG A 165 2.47 -25.22 -13.83
N LEU A 166 2.09 -25.71 -14.98
CA LEU A 166 1.99 -27.17 -15.22
C LEU A 166 3.36 -27.81 -15.47
N GLU A 167 4.32 -27.03 -15.97
CA GLU A 167 5.69 -27.45 -16.21
C GLU A 167 6.62 -27.00 -15.08
N PRO A 168 7.63 -27.83 -14.73
CA PRO A 168 8.68 -27.41 -13.82
C PRO A 168 9.41 -26.18 -14.34
N TYR A 169 9.78 -25.29 -13.45
CA TYR A 169 10.54 -24.10 -13.81
C TYR A 169 11.47 -23.65 -12.68
N PHE A 170 12.52 -22.95 -13.08
CA PHE A 170 13.38 -22.21 -12.17
C PHE A 170 13.74 -20.86 -12.82
N GLU A 171 13.64 -19.78 -12.02
CA GLU A 171 13.99 -18.43 -12.47
C GLU A 171 14.84 -17.75 -11.41
N ALA A 172 15.89 -17.06 -11.87
CA ALA A 172 16.74 -16.21 -11.03
C ALA A 172 16.81 -14.82 -11.65
N SER A 173 16.69 -13.79 -10.81
CA SER A 173 16.77 -12.39 -11.23
C SER A 173 17.67 -11.62 -10.26
N SER A 174 18.52 -10.75 -10.81
CA SER A 174 19.40 -9.89 -10.05
C SER A 174 19.40 -8.49 -10.67
N ALA A 175 19.12 -7.48 -9.86
CA ALA A 175 19.16 -6.08 -10.28
C ALA A 175 20.13 -5.29 -9.41
N ALA A 176 20.79 -4.29 -10.02
CA ALA A 176 21.70 -3.37 -9.36
C ALA A 176 21.53 -1.96 -9.94
N GLY A 177 21.68 -0.93 -9.12
CA GLY A 177 21.52 0.44 -9.59
C GLY A 177 21.94 1.54 -8.62
N SER A 178 21.45 2.73 -8.86
CA SER A 178 21.77 3.94 -8.10
C SER A 178 21.47 3.77 -6.61
N TYR A 179 22.17 4.50 -5.76
CA TYR A 179 22.01 4.53 -4.31
C TYR A 179 22.24 3.17 -3.64
N GLY A 180 23.23 2.39 -4.13
CA GLY A 180 23.51 1.07 -3.58
C GLY A 180 22.30 0.12 -3.61
N THR A 181 21.40 0.32 -4.58
CA THR A 181 20.20 -0.51 -4.66
C THR A 181 20.50 -1.83 -5.33
N PHE A 182 20.17 -2.94 -4.65
CA PHE A 182 20.24 -4.30 -5.17
C PHE A 182 18.92 -5.02 -4.90
N ALA A 183 18.48 -5.82 -5.87
CA ALA A 183 17.32 -6.68 -5.72
C ALA A 183 17.62 -8.05 -6.31
N HIS A 184 17.48 -9.09 -5.51
CA HIS A 184 17.77 -10.48 -5.91
C HIS A 184 16.53 -11.31 -5.65
N THR A 185 16.11 -12.09 -6.66
CA THR A 185 14.93 -12.96 -6.55
C THR A 185 15.26 -14.31 -7.16
N VAL A 186 14.92 -15.37 -6.45
CA VAL A 186 14.91 -16.75 -6.97
C VAL A 186 13.52 -17.33 -6.77
N ARG A 187 13.01 -18.03 -7.78
CA ARG A 187 11.74 -18.74 -7.70
C ARG A 187 11.74 -20.00 -8.53
N GLY A 188 10.96 -20.96 -8.10
CA GLY A 188 10.82 -22.22 -8.80
C GLY A 188 9.56 -22.95 -8.42
N GLY A 189 9.16 -23.87 -9.28
CA GLY A 189 7.99 -24.70 -9.07
C GLY A 189 8.17 -26.08 -9.70
N THR A 190 7.45 -27.04 -9.16
CA THR A 190 7.56 -28.44 -9.56
C THR A 190 6.81 -28.78 -10.86
N GLY A 191 5.93 -27.88 -11.31
CA GLY A 191 4.90 -28.26 -12.25
C GLY A 191 3.87 -29.21 -11.62
N LEU A 192 3.03 -29.79 -12.44
CA LEU A 192 1.97 -30.70 -11.98
C LEU A 192 2.52 -32.11 -11.73
N ILE A 193 2.54 -32.55 -10.48
CA ILE A 193 2.99 -33.89 -10.06
C ILE A 193 1.78 -34.80 -9.90
N GLY A 194 1.83 -35.97 -10.51
CA GLY A 194 0.79 -37.01 -10.40
C GLY A 194 -0.60 -36.53 -10.78
N ASN A 195 -0.71 -35.51 -11.63
CA ASN A 195 -1.94 -34.81 -12.04
C ASN A 195 -2.72 -34.10 -10.94
N HIS A 196 -2.14 -33.97 -9.74
CA HIS A 196 -2.85 -33.44 -8.58
C HIS A 196 -2.12 -32.33 -7.84
N PHE A 197 -0.80 -32.37 -7.72
CA PHE A 197 -0.05 -31.50 -6.82
C PHE A 197 0.84 -30.52 -7.56
N VAL A 198 0.85 -29.27 -7.11
CA VAL A 198 1.78 -28.21 -7.56
C VAL A 198 2.40 -27.53 -6.36
N PHE A 199 3.72 -27.32 -6.40
CA PHE A 199 4.45 -26.59 -5.38
C PHE A 199 5.22 -25.45 -6.04
N ASP A 200 5.15 -24.27 -5.46
CA ASP A 200 5.87 -23.07 -5.88
C ASP A 200 6.56 -22.42 -4.67
N ALA A 201 7.74 -21.87 -4.89
CA ALA A 201 8.46 -21.10 -3.88
C ALA A 201 9.23 -19.92 -4.50
N ARG A 202 9.35 -18.85 -3.75
CA ARG A 202 10.14 -17.65 -4.07
C ARG A 202 10.85 -17.15 -2.81
N TYR A 203 12.07 -16.65 -3.00
CA TYR A 203 12.79 -15.84 -2.02
C TYR A 203 13.34 -14.60 -2.71
N SER A 204 13.23 -13.45 -2.05
CA SER A 204 13.75 -12.17 -2.54
C SER A 204 14.45 -11.41 -1.43
N ASN A 205 15.51 -10.68 -1.80
CA ASN A 205 16.15 -9.67 -0.95
C ASN A 205 16.27 -8.37 -1.73
N VAL A 206 15.87 -7.26 -1.12
CA VAL A 206 15.98 -5.91 -1.66
C VAL A 206 16.70 -5.04 -0.64
N GLN A 207 17.76 -4.38 -1.07
CA GLN A 207 18.51 -3.43 -0.24
C GLN A 207 18.80 -2.15 -0.97
N THR A 208 18.95 -1.05 -0.23
CA THR A 208 19.30 0.28 -0.77
C THR A 208 19.92 1.14 0.33
N ASP A 209 20.75 2.12 -0.04
CA ASP A 209 21.19 3.20 0.85
C ASP A 209 20.18 4.35 0.91
N GLY A 210 19.20 4.40 -0.06
CA GLY A 210 18.23 5.48 -0.22
C GLY A 210 18.80 6.72 -0.91
N TYR A 211 17.93 7.52 -1.52
CA TYR A 211 18.31 8.84 -2.02
C TYR A 211 18.52 9.82 -0.87
N ILE A 212 17.65 9.81 0.12
CA ILE A 212 17.79 10.59 1.36
C ILE A 212 18.95 10.02 2.19
N GLU A 213 19.75 10.89 2.79
CA GLU A 213 20.91 10.49 3.60
C GLU A 213 20.50 9.51 4.70
N ARG A 214 21.28 8.43 4.88
CA ARG A 214 21.04 7.36 5.88
C ARG A 214 19.72 6.59 5.71
N ALA A 215 18.90 6.83 4.69
CA ALA A 215 17.63 6.14 4.47
C ALA A 215 17.84 4.72 3.92
N ARG A 216 18.82 3.99 4.50
CA ARG A 216 19.09 2.60 4.11
C ARG A 216 17.93 1.69 4.49
N ALA A 217 17.62 0.73 3.63
CA ALA A 217 16.68 -0.34 3.91
C ALA A 217 17.26 -1.69 3.46
N ASN A 218 17.03 -2.72 4.26
CA ASN A 218 17.33 -4.11 3.90
C ASN A 218 16.10 -4.96 4.22
N MET A 219 15.53 -5.55 3.19
CA MET A 219 14.27 -6.24 3.25
C MET A 219 14.40 -7.61 2.60
N SER A 220 13.91 -8.65 3.28
CA SER A 220 13.83 -10.00 2.72
C SER A 220 12.38 -10.46 2.71
N SER A 221 11.98 -11.20 1.68
CA SER A 221 10.65 -11.79 1.62
C SER A 221 10.66 -13.18 1.01
N TYR A 222 9.66 -13.97 1.37
CA TYR A 222 9.42 -15.28 0.81
C TYR A 222 7.96 -15.45 0.40
N TYR A 223 7.72 -16.39 -0.48
CA TYR A 223 6.42 -16.93 -0.84
C TYR A 223 6.57 -18.43 -1.04
N ALA A 224 5.63 -19.22 -0.54
CA ALA A 224 5.54 -20.63 -0.82
C ALA A 224 4.08 -21.04 -0.93
N SER A 225 3.77 -21.96 -1.85
CA SER A 225 2.43 -22.52 -1.99
C SER A 225 2.47 -24.01 -2.32
N ALA A 226 1.44 -24.70 -1.84
CA ALA A 226 1.15 -26.09 -2.16
C ALA A 226 -0.32 -26.19 -2.57
N ALA A 227 -0.61 -26.67 -3.75
CA ALA A 227 -1.97 -26.81 -4.27
C ALA A 227 -2.28 -28.25 -4.66
N TYR A 228 -3.49 -28.69 -4.33
CA TYR A 228 -4.06 -29.97 -4.72
C TYR A 228 -5.28 -29.74 -5.62
N TYR A 229 -5.33 -30.48 -6.71
CA TYR A 229 -6.42 -30.45 -7.70
C TYR A 229 -6.99 -31.85 -7.90
N ASN A 230 -8.32 -31.97 -7.85
CA ASN A 230 -8.99 -33.23 -8.19
C ASN A 230 -10.44 -32.96 -8.64
N GLY A 231 -10.73 -33.18 -9.91
CA GLY A 231 -12.05 -32.91 -10.49
C GLY A 231 -12.47 -31.44 -10.23
N GLY A 232 -13.59 -31.25 -9.53
CA GLY A 232 -14.12 -29.92 -9.19
C GLY A 232 -13.55 -29.30 -7.92
N THR A 233 -12.48 -29.88 -7.33
CA THR A 233 -11.91 -29.47 -6.04
C THR A 233 -10.51 -28.89 -6.21
N MET A 234 -10.26 -27.74 -5.60
CA MET A 234 -8.92 -27.18 -5.38
C MET A 234 -8.74 -26.87 -3.90
N ILE A 235 -7.62 -27.29 -3.32
CA ILE A 235 -7.18 -26.87 -2.00
C ILE A 235 -5.77 -26.29 -2.15
N LYS A 236 -5.56 -25.03 -1.77
CA LYS A 236 -4.27 -24.35 -1.85
C LYS A 236 -3.91 -23.80 -0.48
N PHE A 237 -2.79 -24.25 0.04
CA PHE A 237 -2.12 -23.57 1.16
C PHE A 237 -1.07 -22.65 0.57
N GLN A 238 -1.00 -21.42 1.09
CA GLN A 238 0.07 -20.49 0.76
C GLN A 238 0.52 -19.74 1.99
N THR A 239 1.81 -19.45 2.04
CA THR A 239 2.45 -18.62 3.05
C THR A 239 3.39 -17.63 2.39
N PHE A 240 3.38 -16.42 2.88
CA PHE A 240 4.31 -15.39 2.47
C PHE A 240 4.62 -14.48 3.65
N GLY A 241 5.77 -13.87 3.61
CA GLY A 241 6.18 -13.00 4.71
C GLY A 241 7.47 -12.27 4.39
N SER A 242 7.85 -11.41 5.32
CA SER A 242 9.03 -10.57 5.19
C SER A 242 9.67 -10.23 6.52
N SER A 243 10.90 -9.79 6.45
CA SER A 243 11.59 -9.05 7.49
C SER A 243 12.21 -7.79 6.89
N GLU A 244 12.15 -6.70 7.63
CA GLU A 244 12.73 -5.44 7.23
C GLU A 244 13.53 -4.80 8.36
N VAL A 245 14.60 -4.10 7.99
CA VAL A 245 15.33 -3.14 8.81
C VAL A 245 15.56 -1.91 7.95
N SER A 246 14.93 -0.80 8.33
CA SER A 246 15.03 0.46 7.59
C SER A 246 15.39 1.62 8.52
N TYR A 247 16.32 2.47 8.09
CA TYR A 247 16.61 3.71 8.79
C TYR A 247 15.50 4.73 8.53
N GLN A 248 15.03 5.40 9.56
CA GLN A 248 13.92 6.34 9.51
C GLN A 248 14.24 7.55 8.61
N ALA A 249 13.28 7.96 7.77
CA ALA A 249 13.38 9.13 6.91
C ALA A 249 12.08 9.96 6.86
N TRP A 250 11.16 9.70 7.76
CA TRP A 250 9.79 10.26 7.77
C TRP A 250 9.66 11.72 8.21
N ASN A 251 10.74 12.36 8.68
CA ASN A 251 10.71 13.78 9.02
C ASN A 251 10.65 14.70 7.79
N GLY A 252 11.06 14.20 6.61
CA GLY A 252 11.20 15.03 5.43
C GLY A 252 12.32 16.08 5.56
N VAL A 253 12.52 16.85 4.50
CA VAL A 253 13.53 17.94 4.40
C VAL A 253 12.81 19.28 4.56
N ASP A 254 13.28 20.15 5.42
CA ASP A 254 12.72 21.49 5.57
C ASP A 254 12.99 22.38 4.34
N SER A 255 12.16 23.40 4.14
CA SER A 255 12.20 24.26 2.95
C SER A 255 13.52 24.99 2.70
N ALA A 256 14.27 25.29 3.75
CA ALA A 256 15.58 25.93 3.64
C ALA A 256 16.63 24.93 3.13
N ARG A 257 16.62 23.73 3.68
CA ARG A 257 17.53 22.66 3.29
C ARG A 257 17.22 22.06 1.92
N LEU A 258 15.97 22.11 1.45
CA LEU A 258 15.64 21.69 0.08
C LEU A 258 16.53 22.39 -0.97
N ARG A 259 16.97 23.63 -0.73
CA ARG A 259 17.81 24.40 -1.65
C ARG A 259 19.30 24.16 -1.47
N THR A 260 19.74 23.72 -0.28
CA THR A 260 21.17 23.59 0.07
C THR A 260 21.62 22.14 0.21
N ASN A 261 20.76 21.26 0.72
CA ASN A 261 20.96 19.82 0.84
C ASN A 261 19.62 19.08 0.81
N ARG A 262 19.11 18.82 -0.39
CA ARG A 262 17.83 18.09 -0.62
C ARG A 262 17.79 16.69 -0.01
N ARG A 263 18.94 16.10 0.26
CA ARG A 263 19.08 14.74 0.78
C ARG A 263 19.16 14.68 2.30
N TYR A 264 19.11 15.84 2.98
CA TYR A 264 19.27 15.88 4.41
C TYR A 264 18.19 15.08 5.16
N ASN A 265 18.63 14.26 6.12
CA ASN A 265 17.76 13.51 7.00
C ASN A 265 17.99 13.93 8.45
N SER A 266 16.98 14.47 9.11
CA SER A 266 17.05 14.87 10.52
C SER A 266 16.71 13.74 11.50
N CYS A 267 16.29 12.56 11.02
CA CYS A 267 16.03 11.44 11.91
C CYS A 267 17.35 10.99 12.58
N GLY A 268 17.30 10.76 13.88
CA GLY A 268 18.45 10.36 14.68
C GLY A 268 19.44 11.48 14.98
N GLU A 269 19.19 12.74 14.56
CA GLU A 269 20.06 13.89 14.86
C GLU A 269 20.04 14.21 16.35
N TYR A 270 21.21 14.40 16.93
CA TYR A 270 21.38 14.94 18.28
C TYR A 270 22.68 15.74 18.39
N THR A 271 22.77 16.55 19.43
CA THR A 271 23.98 17.32 19.76
C THR A 271 24.62 16.69 20.99
N ASP A 272 25.89 16.33 20.88
CA ASP A 272 26.65 15.76 22.01
C ASP A 272 27.01 16.80 23.06
N GLU A 273 27.73 16.38 24.11
CA GLU A 273 28.16 17.22 25.23
C GLU A 273 29.11 18.35 24.81
N ASN A 274 29.82 18.17 23.70
CA ASN A 274 30.76 19.14 23.15
C ASN A 274 30.08 20.12 22.17
N GLY A 275 28.76 20.04 22.00
CA GLY A 275 28.02 20.85 21.05
C GLY A 275 28.14 20.34 19.60
N VAL A 276 28.70 19.15 19.39
CA VAL A 276 28.89 18.57 18.05
C VAL A 276 27.63 17.82 17.62
N LYS A 277 27.16 18.14 16.41
CA LYS A 277 26.02 17.44 15.79
C LYS A 277 26.43 16.01 15.42
N LYS A 278 25.62 15.04 15.82
CA LYS A 278 25.75 13.60 15.54
C LYS A 278 24.45 12.99 15.11
N PHE A 279 24.52 11.77 14.58
CA PHE A 279 23.35 10.98 14.20
C PHE A 279 23.45 9.61 14.87
N TYR A 280 22.32 9.14 15.41
CA TYR A 280 22.21 7.83 15.99
C TYR A 280 22.14 6.75 14.90
N ASP A 281 23.09 5.82 14.88
CA ASP A 281 23.22 4.87 13.78
C ASP A 281 22.06 3.86 13.70
N ASN A 282 21.42 3.56 14.84
CA ASN A 282 20.34 2.60 14.92
C ASN A 282 18.94 3.26 15.06
N GLN A 283 18.76 4.44 14.46
CA GLN A 283 17.46 5.09 14.31
C GLN A 283 16.64 4.35 13.26
N THR A 284 16.21 3.13 13.58
CA THR A 284 15.66 2.17 12.60
C THR A 284 14.26 1.73 12.97
N ASP A 285 13.52 1.32 11.96
CA ASP A 285 12.35 0.48 12.06
C ASP A 285 12.72 -0.95 11.72
N ASN A 286 12.13 -1.90 12.45
CA ASN A 286 12.37 -3.33 12.33
C ASN A 286 11.03 -4.04 12.44
N TYR A 287 10.63 -4.77 11.41
CA TYR A 287 9.35 -5.46 11.42
C TYR A 287 9.44 -6.83 10.73
N TRP A 288 8.67 -7.78 11.24
CA TRP A 288 8.49 -9.12 10.71
C TRP A 288 7.00 -9.37 10.55
N GLN A 289 6.59 -9.87 9.38
CA GLN A 289 5.20 -10.21 9.11
C GLN A 289 5.11 -11.51 8.33
N HIS A 290 4.21 -12.40 8.75
CA HIS A 290 3.97 -13.68 8.12
C HIS A 290 2.48 -13.89 7.91
N HIS A 291 2.11 -14.33 6.71
CA HIS A 291 0.74 -14.61 6.30
C HIS A 291 0.60 -16.10 5.96
N TYR A 292 -0.49 -16.70 6.40
CA TYR A 292 -0.86 -18.09 6.14
C TYR A 292 -2.29 -18.12 5.65
N HIS A 293 -2.51 -18.60 4.42
CA HIS A 293 -3.83 -18.70 3.82
C HIS A 293 -4.09 -20.15 3.41
N LEU A 294 -5.28 -20.66 3.74
CA LEU A 294 -5.80 -21.93 3.25
C LEU A 294 -7.04 -21.63 2.42
N LEU A 295 -6.95 -21.83 1.10
CA LEU A 295 -8.01 -21.58 0.14
C LEU A 295 -8.57 -22.92 -0.31
N ALA A 296 -9.89 -23.08 -0.28
CA ALA A 296 -10.61 -24.23 -0.82
C ALA A 296 -11.65 -23.75 -1.82
N THR A 297 -11.65 -24.32 -3.01
CA THR A 297 -12.65 -24.10 -4.06
C THR A 297 -13.29 -25.41 -4.40
N GLN A 298 -14.62 -25.46 -4.39
CA GLN A 298 -15.41 -26.62 -4.76
C GLN A 298 -16.45 -26.23 -5.80
N ARG A 299 -16.40 -26.86 -6.97
CA ARG A 299 -17.50 -26.85 -7.93
C ARG A 299 -18.60 -27.76 -7.40
N LEU A 300 -19.73 -27.20 -7.00
CA LEU A 300 -20.88 -27.95 -6.50
C LEU A 300 -21.76 -28.46 -7.66
N THR A 301 -21.93 -27.61 -8.67
CA THR A 301 -22.60 -27.93 -9.95
C THR A 301 -21.94 -27.09 -11.06
N ASP A 302 -22.33 -27.28 -12.33
CA ASP A 302 -21.79 -26.53 -13.47
C ASP A 302 -21.99 -25.00 -13.35
N GLY A 303 -22.92 -24.54 -12.55
CA GLY A 303 -23.17 -23.10 -12.32
C GLY A 303 -22.95 -22.63 -10.89
N LEU A 304 -22.58 -23.52 -9.95
CA LEU A 304 -22.48 -23.18 -8.54
C LEU A 304 -21.13 -23.56 -7.97
N ASN A 305 -20.38 -22.55 -7.50
CA ASN A 305 -19.05 -22.72 -6.92
C ASN A 305 -19.01 -22.18 -5.51
N LEU A 306 -18.37 -22.92 -4.62
CA LEU A 306 -18.08 -22.51 -3.23
C LEU A 306 -16.58 -22.22 -3.08
N ASN A 307 -16.25 -21.05 -2.53
CA ASN A 307 -14.89 -20.69 -2.12
C ASN A 307 -14.88 -20.47 -0.61
N VAL A 308 -13.97 -21.09 0.10
CA VAL A 308 -13.72 -20.86 1.53
C VAL A 308 -12.25 -20.55 1.72
N THR A 309 -11.96 -19.50 2.48
CA THR A 309 -10.58 -19.12 2.80
C THR A 309 -10.46 -18.93 4.30
N LEU A 310 -9.48 -19.58 4.90
CA LEU A 310 -9.03 -19.31 6.26
C LEU A 310 -7.70 -18.57 6.17
N HIS A 311 -7.51 -17.57 7.03
CA HIS A 311 -6.26 -16.82 7.06
C HIS A 311 -5.79 -16.52 8.49
N TYR A 312 -4.47 -16.41 8.63
CA TYR A 312 -3.81 -15.95 9.83
C TYR A 312 -2.59 -15.10 9.43
N THR A 313 -2.42 -13.97 10.10
CA THR A 313 -1.27 -13.08 9.96
C THR A 313 -0.67 -12.83 11.33
N ASP A 314 0.63 -13.07 11.50
CA ASP A 314 1.45 -12.71 12.66
C ASP A 314 2.35 -11.55 12.27
N GLY A 315 2.29 -10.47 13.03
CA GLY A 315 3.11 -9.28 12.84
C GLY A 315 3.76 -8.85 14.15
N ARG A 316 5.06 -8.50 14.09
CA ARG A 316 5.77 -7.95 15.25
C ARG A 316 6.95 -7.10 14.83
N GLY A 317 7.17 -6.04 15.57
CA GLY A 317 8.32 -5.19 15.32
C GLY A 317 8.40 -4.01 16.25
N TYR A 318 9.40 -3.20 16.03
CA TYR A 318 9.64 -1.99 16.79
C TYR A 318 10.39 -0.97 15.96
N TYR A 319 10.17 0.29 16.26
CA TYR A 319 11.11 1.31 15.86
C TYR A 319 11.93 1.77 17.08
N GLU A 320 13.22 2.07 16.83
CA GLU A 320 14.18 2.49 17.84
C GLU A 320 14.54 3.95 17.63
N ASP A 321 14.52 4.71 18.74
CA ASP A 321 14.81 6.15 18.77
C ASP A 321 15.84 6.47 19.84
N TYR A 322 16.83 7.30 19.48
CA TYR A 322 17.61 8.05 20.45
C TYR A 322 16.87 9.35 20.80
N LYS A 323 16.68 9.61 22.08
CA LYS A 323 16.04 10.83 22.60
C LYS A 323 16.99 11.60 23.49
N ALA A 324 17.57 12.67 22.96
CA ALA A 324 18.43 13.55 23.73
C ALA A 324 17.59 14.34 24.77
N ARG A 325 18.10 14.47 25.99
CA ARG A 325 17.51 15.24 27.08
C ARG A 325 16.02 14.90 27.34
N ALA A 326 15.67 13.64 27.23
CA ALA A 326 14.31 13.14 27.45
C ALA A 326 13.84 13.43 28.88
N LYS A 327 12.61 13.90 29.06
CA LYS A 327 12.03 14.16 30.39
C LYS A 327 11.65 12.82 31.03
N TYR A 328 12.07 12.58 32.30
CA TYR A 328 11.72 11.37 33.05
C TYR A 328 10.20 11.16 33.14
N ALA A 329 9.44 12.23 33.36
CA ALA A 329 7.99 12.16 33.48
C ALA A 329 7.30 11.54 32.24
N VAL A 330 7.81 11.78 31.03
CA VAL A 330 7.28 11.19 29.79
C VAL A 330 7.40 9.65 29.77
N TYR A 331 8.48 9.17 30.38
CA TYR A 331 8.76 7.72 30.45
C TYR A 331 8.36 7.11 31.79
N LYS A 332 7.61 7.86 32.63
CA LYS A 332 7.22 7.41 33.99
C LYS A 332 8.39 6.93 34.83
N LEU A 333 9.57 7.50 34.58
CA LEU A 333 10.77 7.24 35.35
C LEU A 333 10.73 7.98 36.68
N PRO A 334 11.24 7.39 37.78
CA PRO A 334 11.31 8.05 39.07
C PRO A 334 12.26 9.25 39.00
N ASN A 335 12.00 10.26 39.86
CA ASN A 335 12.95 11.34 40.02
C ASN A 335 14.27 10.78 40.59
N TYR A 336 15.37 11.24 40.03
CA TYR A 336 16.72 10.83 40.43
C TYR A 336 17.46 12.03 41.02
N THR A 337 18.11 11.85 42.16
CA THR A 337 18.99 12.86 42.74
C THR A 337 20.44 12.43 42.50
N GLY A 338 21.16 13.24 41.75
CA GLY A 338 22.56 12.99 41.44
C GLY A 338 23.45 13.07 42.68
N ALA A 339 24.72 12.65 42.55
CA ALA A 339 25.71 12.72 43.59
C ALA A 339 25.98 14.16 44.07
N ASP A 340 25.63 15.17 43.27
CA ASP A 340 25.69 16.58 43.57
C ASP A 340 24.46 17.08 44.37
N GLY A 341 23.56 16.22 44.78
CA GLY A 341 22.36 16.52 45.53
C GLY A 341 21.24 17.21 44.71
N LYS A 342 21.44 17.38 43.40
CA LYS A 342 20.44 18.01 42.51
C LYS A 342 19.50 17.00 41.89
N ALA A 343 18.21 17.38 41.83
CA ALA A 343 17.21 16.59 41.14
C ALA A 343 17.41 16.62 39.63
N GLN A 344 17.71 15.50 39.03
CA GLN A 344 17.78 15.32 37.61
C GLN A 344 16.38 14.94 37.07
N LYS A 345 15.90 15.68 36.05
CA LYS A 345 14.57 15.49 35.45
C LYS A 345 14.65 15.07 33.98
N ARG A 346 15.86 14.96 33.43
CA ARG A 346 16.14 14.65 32.04
C ARG A 346 17.38 13.77 31.91
N THR A 347 17.37 12.90 30.92
CA THR A 347 18.53 12.10 30.51
C THR A 347 18.46 11.83 29.02
N ASP A 348 19.57 11.46 28.43
CA ASP A 348 19.59 10.85 27.11
C ASP A 348 19.18 9.38 27.25
N LEU A 349 18.36 8.88 26.35
CA LEU A 349 17.92 7.49 26.35
C LEU A 349 17.67 6.96 24.93
N VAL A 350 17.72 5.63 24.83
CA VAL A 350 17.24 4.88 23.68
C VAL A 350 15.96 4.17 24.07
N ARG A 351 14.94 4.31 23.25
CA ARG A 351 13.67 3.62 23.43
C ARG A 351 13.32 2.78 22.21
N ARG A 352 12.54 1.73 22.45
CA ARG A 352 11.80 1.00 21.40
C ARG A 352 10.32 1.12 21.64
N LYS A 353 9.58 1.39 20.57
CA LYS A 353 8.13 1.27 20.56
C LYS A 353 7.74 0.08 19.72
N TRP A 354 7.06 -0.85 20.36
CA TRP A 354 6.72 -2.17 19.82
C TRP A 354 5.27 -2.22 19.36
N LEU A 355 5.04 -2.99 18.31
CA LEU A 355 3.75 -3.53 17.91
C LEU A 355 3.90 -5.04 17.78
N GLN A 356 2.96 -5.78 18.40
CA GLN A 356 2.78 -7.22 18.20
C GLN A 356 1.31 -7.46 17.89
N ASN A 357 1.01 -8.07 16.78
CA ASN A 357 -0.38 -8.25 16.36
C ASN A 357 -0.64 -9.62 15.74
N ASP A 358 -1.86 -10.09 15.97
CA ASP A 358 -2.46 -11.27 15.36
C ASP A 358 -3.70 -10.84 14.60
N PHE A 359 -3.83 -11.28 13.34
CA PHE A 359 -5.02 -11.05 12.53
C PHE A 359 -5.43 -12.36 11.86
N TYR A 360 -6.65 -12.82 12.13
CA TYR A 360 -7.14 -14.08 11.60
C TYR A 360 -8.62 -14.03 11.28
N GLY A 361 -9.05 -14.91 10.39
CA GLY A 361 -10.44 -14.96 10.00
C GLY A 361 -10.78 -16.01 8.99
N ALA A 362 -12.04 -15.97 8.59
CA ALA A 362 -12.62 -16.84 7.59
C ALA A 362 -13.47 -16.03 6.61
N LEU A 363 -13.38 -16.41 5.34
CA LEU A 363 -14.20 -15.86 4.26
C LEU A 363 -14.88 -17.01 3.53
N ALA A 364 -16.15 -16.86 3.20
CA ALA A 364 -16.89 -17.80 2.36
C ALA A 364 -17.59 -17.04 1.23
N ARG A 365 -17.57 -17.61 0.02
CA ARG A 365 -18.27 -17.07 -1.14
C ARG A 365 -18.95 -18.20 -1.90
N LEU A 366 -20.22 -18.00 -2.22
CA LEU A 366 -21.01 -18.88 -3.07
C LEU A 366 -21.32 -18.11 -4.36
N THR A 367 -20.74 -18.56 -5.47
CA THR A 367 -20.93 -17.96 -6.79
C THR A 367 -21.86 -18.81 -7.61
N TYR A 368 -22.97 -18.22 -8.05
CA TYR A 368 -23.95 -18.82 -8.94
C TYR A 368 -23.92 -18.11 -10.30
N THR A 369 -23.75 -18.88 -11.36
CA THR A 369 -23.76 -18.38 -12.74
C THR A 369 -24.60 -19.30 -13.60
N ARG A 370 -25.71 -18.79 -14.10
CA ARG A 370 -26.58 -19.52 -15.03
C ARG A 370 -27.33 -18.55 -15.94
N ASP A 371 -27.31 -18.82 -17.24
CA ASP A 371 -28.03 -18.09 -18.27
C ASP A 371 -27.76 -16.57 -18.22
N ARG A 372 -28.70 -15.81 -17.68
CA ARG A 372 -28.66 -14.34 -17.59
C ARG A 372 -28.27 -13.81 -16.20
N LEU A 373 -28.17 -14.70 -15.20
CA LEU A 373 -27.93 -14.34 -13.81
C LEU A 373 -26.54 -14.78 -13.38
N GLN A 374 -25.79 -13.84 -12.85
CA GLN A 374 -24.63 -14.09 -12.01
C GLN A 374 -24.88 -13.51 -10.61
N ALA A 375 -24.80 -14.31 -9.59
CA ALA A 375 -24.98 -13.88 -8.21
C ALA A 375 -23.83 -14.40 -7.36
N VAL A 376 -23.40 -13.58 -6.39
CA VAL A 376 -22.37 -13.93 -5.41
C VAL A 376 -22.90 -13.56 -4.04
N TRP A 377 -23.13 -14.57 -3.20
CA TRP A 377 -23.26 -14.35 -1.78
C TRP A 377 -21.91 -14.53 -1.12
N GLY A 378 -21.56 -13.65 -0.19
CA GLY A 378 -20.32 -13.76 0.57
C GLY A 378 -20.51 -13.36 2.02
N ALA A 379 -19.68 -13.94 2.89
CA ALA A 379 -19.58 -13.57 4.29
C ALA A 379 -18.13 -13.65 4.74
N SER A 380 -17.74 -12.80 5.69
CA SER A 380 -16.45 -12.90 6.35
C SER A 380 -16.55 -12.51 7.83
N ILE A 381 -15.65 -13.07 8.61
CA ILE A 381 -15.41 -12.71 9.99
C ILE A 381 -13.89 -12.64 10.21
N ASN A 382 -13.42 -11.53 10.75
CA ASN A 382 -12.01 -11.27 11.00
C ASN A 382 -11.84 -10.76 12.42
N ASN A 383 -10.83 -11.24 13.10
CA ASN A 383 -10.46 -10.79 14.43
C ASN A 383 -9.01 -10.30 14.41
N TYR A 384 -8.78 -9.17 15.04
CA TYR A 384 -7.48 -8.55 15.23
C TYR A 384 -7.23 -8.31 16.71
N ALA A 385 -6.00 -8.55 17.15
CA ALA A 385 -5.49 -8.17 18.46
C ALA A 385 -4.08 -7.63 18.34
N GLY A 386 -3.83 -6.42 18.84
CA GLY A 386 -2.54 -5.74 18.74
C GLY A 386 -2.10 -5.15 20.08
N ASP A 387 -0.91 -5.52 20.55
CA ASP A 387 -0.25 -4.96 21.72
C ASP A 387 0.73 -3.87 21.29
N HIS A 388 0.52 -2.65 21.80
CA HIS A 388 1.41 -1.50 21.63
C HIS A 388 2.11 -1.20 22.95
N PHE A 389 3.43 -1.26 22.99
CA PHE A 389 4.17 -0.98 24.22
C PHE A 389 5.53 -0.32 23.95
N GLY A 390 6.00 0.46 24.93
CA GLY A 390 7.28 1.16 24.83
C GLY A 390 8.26 0.71 25.90
N ARG A 391 9.52 0.48 25.51
CA ARG A 391 10.60 0.11 26.40
C ARG A 391 11.76 1.08 26.33
N VAL A 392 12.33 1.43 27.47
CA VAL A 392 13.61 2.13 27.57
C VAL A 392 14.72 1.06 27.56
N MET A 393 15.50 1.08 26.49
CA MET A 393 16.58 0.09 26.26
C MET A 393 17.88 0.49 26.90
N TRP A 394 18.15 1.80 26.94
CA TRP A 394 19.34 2.39 27.51
C TRP A 394 19.05 3.81 27.97
N MET A 395 19.73 4.26 28.99
CA MET A 395 19.75 5.67 29.41
C MET A 395 21.11 6.06 29.98
N LYS A 396 21.48 7.33 29.79
CA LYS A 396 22.78 7.86 30.25
C LYS A 396 22.89 7.83 31.78
N THR A 397 21.83 8.16 32.50
CA THR A 397 21.74 8.06 33.96
C THR A 397 21.23 6.68 34.34
N VAL A 398 22.12 5.68 34.31
CA VAL A 398 21.77 4.26 34.49
C VAL A 398 21.15 3.98 35.87
N GLU A 399 21.59 4.73 36.90
CA GLU A 399 21.12 4.59 38.27
C GLU A 399 19.63 4.95 38.44
N ALA A 400 19.09 5.74 37.53
CA ALA A 400 17.67 6.11 37.50
C ALA A 400 16.78 5.07 36.77
N MET A 401 17.38 4.03 36.16
CA MET A 401 16.66 3.01 35.42
C MET A 401 16.10 1.95 36.37
N PRO A 402 14.76 1.77 36.45
CA PRO A 402 14.15 0.85 37.42
C PRO A 402 14.55 -0.62 37.20
N ARG A 403 14.74 -1.01 35.96
CA ARG A 403 15.16 -2.37 35.53
C ARG A 403 15.61 -2.33 34.08
N PRO A 404 16.40 -3.28 33.60
CA PRO A 404 16.65 -3.45 32.16
C PRO A 404 15.33 -3.60 31.40
N ASP A 405 15.27 -3.04 30.17
CA ASP A 405 14.10 -3.11 29.29
C ASP A 405 12.82 -2.57 29.95
N TYR A 406 12.94 -1.50 30.74
CA TYR A 406 11.82 -0.89 31.46
C TYR A 406 10.69 -0.50 30.52
N GLU A 407 9.51 -1.10 30.72
CA GLU A 407 8.29 -0.81 29.94
C GLU A 407 7.52 0.35 30.59
N TYR A 408 7.32 1.44 29.83
CA TYR A 408 6.72 2.67 30.35
C TYR A 408 5.26 2.87 29.93
N TYR A 409 4.79 2.14 28.90
CA TYR A 409 3.37 2.06 28.55
C TYR A 409 3.05 0.72 27.88
N ARG A 410 1.79 0.30 27.99
CA ARG A 410 1.18 -0.80 27.23
C ARG A 410 -0.27 -0.55 27.01
N SER A 411 -0.72 -0.70 25.80
CA SER A 411 -2.12 -0.71 25.42
C SER A 411 -2.40 -1.82 24.44
N ARG A 412 -3.66 -2.28 24.41
CA ARG A 412 -4.12 -3.34 23.52
C ARG A 412 -5.28 -2.84 22.71
N GLY A 413 -5.22 -3.05 21.37
CA GLY A 413 -6.31 -2.87 20.45
C GLY A 413 -6.93 -4.22 20.09
N GLU A 414 -8.25 -4.33 20.11
CA GLU A 414 -8.98 -5.52 19.66
C GLU A 414 -10.09 -5.10 18.70
N LYS A 415 -10.21 -5.79 17.58
CA LYS A 415 -11.23 -5.48 16.57
C LYS A 415 -11.82 -6.75 16.00
N LEU A 416 -13.13 -6.92 16.17
CA LEU A 416 -13.92 -7.91 15.48
C LEU A 416 -14.65 -7.21 14.33
N ASP A 417 -14.41 -7.67 13.08
CA ASP A 417 -15.01 -7.16 11.86
C ASP A 417 -15.71 -8.30 11.13
N TYR A 418 -17.01 -8.18 10.90
CA TYR A 418 -17.79 -9.18 10.18
C TYR A 418 -18.68 -8.52 9.14
N ASN A 419 -18.82 -9.18 8.00
CA ASN A 419 -19.71 -8.69 6.95
C ASN A 419 -20.38 -9.85 6.21
N THR A 420 -21.52 -9.52 5.59
CA THR A 420 -22.16 -10.36 4.59
C THR A 420 -22.64 -9.47 3.45
N PHE A 421 -22.62 -10.02 2.25
CA PHE A 421 -23.10 -9.31 1.07
C PHE A 421 -23.79 -10.24 0.08
N LEU A 422 -24.67 -9.66 -0.71
CA LEU A 422 -25.27 -10.30 -1.87
C LEU A 422 -25.10 -9.36 -3.07
N LYS A 423 -24.33 -9.83 -4.06
CA LYS A 423 -24.09 -9.13 -5.31
C LYS A 423 -24.73 -9.91 -6.45
N ALA A 424 -25.43 -9.23 -7.34
CA ALA A 424 -26.05 -9.84 -8.51
C ALA A 424 -25.90 -8.95 -9.75
N SER A 425 -25.61 -9.58 -10.88
CA SER A 425 -25.69 -9.00 -12.23
C SER A 425 -26.72 -9.79 -13.02
N TYR A 426 -27.69 -9.11 -13.61
CA TYR A 426 -28.72 -9.72 -14.42
C TYR A 426 -28.74 -9.10 -15.83
N ARG A 427 -28.60 -9.92 -16.84
CA ARG A 427 -28.64 -9.51 -18.25
C ARG A 427 -30.07 -9.29 -18.70
N LEU A 428 -30.49 -8.02 -18.73
CA LEU A 428 -31.84 -7.60 -19.15
C LEU A 428 -32.05 -7.86 -20.66
N SER A 429 -31.02 -7.63 -21.47
CA SER A 429 -30.98 -7.89 -22.91
C SER A 429 -29.60 -8.38 -23.34
N ASN A 430 -29.38 -8.60 -24.63
CA ASN A 430 -28.05 -8.96 -25.14
C ASN A 430 -27.01 -7.82 -25.00
N ALA A 431 -27.43 -6.62 -24.64
CA ALA A 431 -26.55 -5.47 -24.52
C ALA A 431 -26.65 -4.77 -23.15
N LEU A 432 -27.70 -4.98 -22.38
CA LEU A 432 -27.94 -4.25 -21.14
C LEU A 432 -27.98 -5.21 -19.95
N SER A 433 -27.22 -4.89 -18.91
CA SER A 433 -27.19 -5.61 -17.63
C SER A 433 -27.52 -4.65 -16.48
N ALA A 434 -28.26 -5.16 -15.49
CA ALA A 434 -28.49 -4.48 -14.22
C ALA A 434 -27.60 -5.13 -13.13
N TYR A 435 -27.12 -4.31 -12.22
CA TYR A 435 -26.26 -4.67 -11.11
C TYR A 435 -26.83 -4.19 -9.78
N ALA A 436 -26.77 -5.03 -8.75
CA ALA A 436 -27.05 -4.67 -7.37
C ALA A 436 -26.04 -5.38 -6.44
N ASP A 437 -25.61 -4.68 -5.38
CA ASP A 437 -24.68 -5.19 -4.38
C ASP A 437 -25.07 -4.61 -3.02
N LEU A 438 -25.51 -5.47 -2.12
CA LEU A 438 -25.99 -5.09 -0.80
C LEU A 438 -25.06 -5.72 0.24
N GLN A 439 -24.42 -4.88 1.05
CA GLN A 439 -23.51 -5.31 2.09
C GLN A 439 -23.97 -4.80 3.47
N TYR A 440 -23.93 -5.68 4.45
CA TYR A 440 -23.98 -5.32 5.86
C TYR A 440 -22.63 -5.60 6.49
N ARG A 441 -22.10 -4.65 7.30
CA ARG A 441 -20.85 -4.77 8.03
C ARG A 441 -21.04 -4.35 9.49
N GLY A 442 -20.57 -5.19 10.42
CA GLY A 442 -20.54 -4.89 11.85
C GLY A 442 -19.11 -4.89 12.36
N ILE A 443 -18.78 -3.95 13.27
CA ILE A 443 -17.47 -3.81 13.86
C ILE A 443 -17.61 -3.59 15.35
N ASN A 444 -16.87 -4.36 16.15
CA ASN A 444 -16.63 -4.08 17.56
C ASN A 444 -15.14 -3.74 17.71
N TYR A 445 -14.83 -2.56 18.22
CA TYR A 445 -13.48 -2.07 18.38
C TYR A 445 -13.23 -1.55 19.78
N SER A 446 -12.14 -1.98 20.40
CA SER A 446 -11.71 -1.50 21.71
C SER A 446 -10.22 -1.18 21.72
N ILE A 447 -9.86 -0.15 22.50
CA ILE A 447 -8.46 0.20 22.82
C ILE A 447 -8.40 0.41 24.31
N THR A 448 -7.61 -0.40 25.03
CA THR A 448 -7.52 -0.37 26.49
C THR A 448 -6.07 -0.32 26.95
N GLY A 449 -5.86 0.20 28.18
CA GLY A 449 -4.55 0.21 28.82
C GLY A 449 -3.94 1.61 28.95
N THR A 450 -2.66 1.75 28.66
CA THR A 450 -1.94 3.03 28.74
C THR A 450 -1.25 3.30 27.42
N ASP A 451 -1.52 4.44 26.83
CA ASP A 451 -0.85 4.96 25.64
C ASP A 451 0.19 6.03 26.07
N ASP A 452 1.26 6.20 25.31
CA ASP A 452 2.33 7.14 25.66
C ASP A 452 1.94 8.61 25.50
N LYS A 453 0.95 8.91 24.66
CA LYS A 453 0.43 10.28 24.44
C LYS A 453 -0.93 10.50 25.11
N ALA A 454 -1.86 9.58 24.90
CA ALA A 454 -3.20 9.67 25.48
C ALA A 454 -3.24 9.36 26.98
N GLY A 455 -2.20 8.73 27.55
CA GLY A 455 -2.23 8.27 28.94
C GLY A 455 -3.11 7.05 29.13
N ALA A 456 -3.95 7.03 30.16
CA ALA A 456 -4.95 5.95 30.33
C ALA A 456 -5.98 6.04 29.20
N ILE A 457 -6.21 4.92 28.52
CA ILE A 457 -7.14 4.83 27.41
C ILE A 457 -8.12 3.68 27.62
N ASP A 458 -9.40 3.95 27.38
CA ASP A 458 -10.50 3.01 27.48
C ASP A 458 -11.56 3.38 26.44
N VAL A 459 -11.36 2.90 25.21
CA VAL A 459 -12.23 3.15 24.07
C VAL A 459 -12.97 1.88 23.70
N HIS A 460 -14.30 1.96 23.66
CA HIS A 460 -15.18 0.92 23.15
C HIS A 460 -16.12 1.52 22.13
N ARG A 461 -16.11 0.99 20.90
CA ARG A 461 -16.96 1.46 19.80
C ARG A 461 -17.57 0.29 19.05
N THR A 462 -18.83 0.43 18.71
CA THR A 462 -19.54 -0.49 17.83
C THR A 462 -20.07 0.29 16.63
N PHE A 463 -19.83 -0.25 15.44
CA PHE A 463 -20.33 0.33 14.18
C PHE A 463 -21.18 -0.72 13.46
N SER A 464 -22.20 -0.23 12.78
CA SER A 464 -23.12 -1.04 11.99
C SER A 464 -23.40 -0.28 10.68
N PHE A 465 -22.98 -0.84 9.57
CA PHE A 465 -23.02 -0.17 8.27
C PHE A 465 -23.84 -0.98 7.26
N PHE A 466 -24.66 -0.27 6.51
CA PHE A 466 -25.32 -0.81 5.33
C PHE A 466 -24.81 -0.08 4.09
N ASN A 467 -24.21 -0.82 3.17
CA ASN A 467 -23.51 -0.30 1.98
C ASN A 467 -24.20 -0.80 0.70
N PRO A 468 -25.30 -0.19 0.27
CA PRO A 468 -25.98 -0.55 -0.98
C PRO A 468 -25.24 0.04 -2.18
N LYS A 469 -25.20 -0.72 -3.28
CA LYS A 469 -24.67 -0.28 -4.57
C LYS A 469 -25.58 -0.79 -5.67
N ALA A 470 -25.77 0.02 -6.73
CA ALA A 470 -26.55 -0.34 -7.87
C ALA A 470 -26.02 0.32 -9.15
N GLY A 471 -26.29 -0.28 -10.29
CA GLY A 471 -25.90 0.31 -11.56
C GLY A 471 -26.42 -0.44 -12.77
N LEU A 472 -26.16 0.15 -13.91
CA LEU A 472 -26.48 -0.40 -15.23
C LEU A 472 -25.19 -0.43 -16.06
N SER A 473 -25.03 -1.47 -16.87
CA SER A 473 -23.94 -1.62 -17.81
C SER A 473 -24.50 -1.98 -19.19
N TYR A 474 -24.02 -1.28 -20.22
CA TYR A 474 -24.36 -1.51 -21.62
C TYR A 474 -23.12 -1.94 -22.38
N GLU A 475 -23.19 -3.06 -23.12
CA GLU A 475 -22.08 -3.56 -23.94
C GLU A 475 -22.60 -4.01 -25.31
N ARG A 476 -22.12 -3.38 -26.39
CA ARG A 476 -22.42 -3.79 -27.76
C ARG A 476 -21.42 -3.24 -28.76
N GLY A 477 -20.90 -4.11 -29.65
CA GLY A 477 -20.08 -3.69 -30.80
C GLY A 477 -18.83 -2.90 -30.43
N GLY A 478 -18.12 -3.30 -29.35
CA GLY A 478 -16.95 -2.61 -28.84
C GLY A 478 -17.24 -1.42 -27.92
N ASN A 479 -18.50 -0.99 -27.83
CA ASN A 479 -18.95 0.05 -26.89
C ASN A 479 -19.28 -0.59 -25.54
N HIS A 480 -18.81 0.02 -24.47
CA HIS A 480 -19.17 -0.28 -23.10
C HIS A 480 -19.49 1.03 -22.39
N ALA A 481 -20.67 1.12 -21.78
CA ALA A 481 -21.07 2.27 -20.99
C ALA A 481 -21.67 1.78 -19.67
N TYR A 482 -21.49 2.53 -18.59
CA TYR A 482 -22.12 2.22 -17.32
C TYR A 482 -22.48 3.47 -16.55
N ALA A 483 -23.41 3.31 -15.62
CA ALA A 483 -23.69 4.28 -14.58
C ALA A 483 -23.92 3.53 -13.26
N SER A 484 -23.43 4.06 -12.17
CA SER A 484 -23.53 3.45 -10.84
C SER A 484 -23.68 4.46 -9.72
N PHE A 485 -24.27 3.98 -8.64
CA PHE A 485 -24.36 4.64 -7.35
C PHE A 485 -23.94 3.66 -6.27
N ALA A 486 -23.13 4.13 -5.32
CA ALA A 486 -22.67 3.33 -4.19
C ALA A 486 -22.66 4.15 -2.90
N VAL A 487 -23.00 3.50 -1.79
CA VAL A 487 -22.77 4.01 -0.43
C VAL A 487 -21.69 3.18 0.22
N ALA A 488 -20.75 3.84 0.89
CA ALA A 488 -19.71 3.19 1.67
C ALA A 488 -19.50 3.93 3.00
N HIS A 489 -19.16 3.17 4.03
CA HIS A 489 -18.87 3.70 5.37
C HIS A 489 -17.49 3.23 5.82
N ARG A 490 -16.84 4.05 6.66
CA ARG A 490 -15.54 3.73 7.25
C ARG A 490 -15.46 4.25 8.67
N GLU A 491 -15.01 3.40 9.59
CA GLU A 491 -14.75 3.72 10.98
C GLU A 491 -13.44 4.53 11.13
N PRO A 492 -13.27 5.30 12.26
CA PRO A 492 -12.00 5.92 12.61
C PRO A 492 -10.93 4.88 12.91
N ASN A 493 -9.67 5.21 12.64
CA ASN A 493 -8.51 4.39 12.98
C ASN A 493 -7.99 4.69 14.41
N ARG A 494 -7.00 3.90 14.89
CA ARG A 494 -6.42 4.05 16.23
C ARG A 494 -5.93 5.48 16.51
N LYS A 495 -5.21 6.11 15.58
CA LYS A 495 -4.63 7.44 15.77
C LYS A 495 -5.69 8.52 16.00
N ASN A 496 -6.87 8.35 15.42
CA ASN A 496 -7.96 9.29 15.64
C ASN A 496 -8.38 9.34 17.11
N PHE A 497 -8.21 8.27 17.86
CA PHE A 497 -8.52 8.20 19.29
C PHE A 497 -7.32 8.54 20.19
N THR A 498 -6.08 8.24 19.76
CA THR A 498 -4.90 8.33 20.62
C THR A 498 -4.07 9.61 20.41
N GLU A 499 -4.08 10.21 19.22
CA GLU A 499 -3.17 11.29 18.85
C GLU A 499 -3.86 12.65 18.60
N ASN A 500 -5.18 12.69 18.47
CA ASN A 500 -5.92 13.94 18.26
C ASN A 500 -6.24 14.71 19.56
N GLY A 501 -5.74 14.24 20.71
CA GLY A 501 -5.94 14.82 22.01
C GLY A 501 -7.11 14.19 22.79
N PRO A 502 -7.19 14.43 24.12
CA PRO A 502 -8.12 13.72 25.02
C PRO A 502 -9.61 14.07 24.80
N SER A 503 -9.90 15.20 24.15
CA SER A 503 -11.28 15.61 23.82
C SER A 503 -11.73 15.19 22.43
N ALA A 504 -10.89 14.52 21.63
CA ALA A 504 -11.25 14.10 20.30
C ALA A 504 -12.33 13.00 20.34
N GLN A 505 -13.43 13.23 19.65
CA GLN A 505 -14.53 12.28 19.48
C GLN A 505 -14.69 11.97 17.99
N PRO A 506 -13.79 11.15 17.40
CA PRO A 506 -13.87 10.84 15.98
C PRO A 506 -15.12 10.01 15.69
N THR A 507 -15.77 10.33 14.57
CA THR A 507 -16.93 9.59 14.06
C THR A 507 -16.59 8.94 12.73
N TYR A 508 -17.45 8.02 12.27
CA TYR A 508 -17.29 7.35 10.99
C TYR A 508 -17.54 8.31 9.82
N GLU A 509 -16.96 7.94 8.67
CA GLU A 509 -17.15 8.63 7.39
C GLU A 509 -18.23 7.93 6.59
N THR A 510 -19.01 8.70 5.83
CA THR A 510 -19.94 8.20 4.82
C THR A 510 -19.55 8.76 3.46
N LEU A 511 -19.53 7.90 2.46
CA LEU A 511 -19.30 8.23 1.05
C LEU A 511 -20.53 7.87 0.23
N TYR A 512 -21.01 8.84 -0.56
CA TYR A 512 -21.94 8.64 -1.67
C TYR A 512 -21.19 8.80 -2.98
N ASP A 513 -21.05 7.71 -3.73
CA ASP A 513 -20.22 7.65 -4.94
C ASP A 513 -21.11 7.47 -6.18
N TYR A 514 -21.06 8.44 -7.07
CA TYR A 514 -21.79 8.47 -8.34
C TYR A 514 -20.77 8.37 -9.46
N GLU A 515 -20.91 7.37 -10.33
CA GLU A 515 -20.01 7.19 -11.46
C GLU A 515 -20.78 6.98 -12.77
N ALA A 516 -20.19 7.47 -13.87
CA ALA A 516 -20.63 7.16 -15.21
C ALA A 516 -19.40 6.99 -16.11
N GLY A 517 -19.31 5.85 -16.80
CA GLY A 517 -18.19 5.53 -17.67
C GLY A 517 -18.63 5.18 -19.08
N TYR A 518 -17.77 5.47 -20.05
CA TYR A 518 -17.88 5.04 -21.41
C TYR A 518 -16.52 4.59 -21.94
N GLU A 519 -16.48 3.42 -22.56
CA GLU A 519 -15.31 2.87 -23.23
C GLU A 519 -15.66 2.41 -24.63
N TYR A 520 -14.77 2.68 -25.56
CA TYR A 520 -14.82 2.12 -26.90
C TYR A 520 -13.56 1.34 -27.20
N THR A 521 -13.70 0.08 -27.58
CA THR A 521 -12.61 -0.80 -28.00
C THR A 521 -12.77 -1.15 -29.48
N GLY A 522 -11.94 -0.55 -30.31
CA GLY A 522 -11.81 -0.84 -31.73
C GLY A 522 -10.70 -1.87 -32.00
N ARG A 523 -10.40 -2.11 -33.30
CA ARG A 523 -9.34 -3.06 -33.71
C ARG A 523 -7.93 -2.53 -33.39
N ALA A 524 -7.71 -1.25 -33.54
CA ALA A 524 -6.38 -0.61 -33.40
C ALA A 524 -6.30 0.41 -32.28
N PHE A 525 -7.41 0.78 -31.66
CA PHE A 525 -7.44 1.77 -30.60
C PHE A 525 -8.52 1.49 -29.56
N HIS A 526 -8.33 2.01 -28.37
CA HIS A 526 -9.36 2.09 -27.33
C HIS A 526 -9.41 3.51 -26.77
N LEU A 527 -10.58 3.93 -26.34
CA LEU A 527 -10.83 5.21 -25.67
C LEU A 527 -11.72 4.96 -24.47
N GLY A 528 -11.47 5.68 -23.38
CA GLY A 528 -12.26 5.60 -22.16
C GLY A 528 -12.47 6.99 -21.57
N ALA A 529 -13.66 7.21 -21.02
CA ALA A 529 -13.98 8.37 -20.19
C ALA A 529 -14.76 7.91 -18.97
N ASN A 530 -14.38 8.38 -17.79
CA ASN A 530 -15.09 8.14 -16.55
C ASN A 530 -15.34 9.46 -15.84
N LEU A 531 -16.59 9.70 -15.47
CA LEU A 531 -17.05 10.80 -14.63
C LEU A 531 -17.30 10.25 -13.23
N TYR A 532 -16.82 10.93 -12.20
CA TYR A 532 -17.10 10.57 -10.81
C TYR A 532 -17.46 11.80 -9.98
N TYR A 533 -18.38 11.59 -9.03
CA TYR A 533 -18.71 12.52 -7.96
C TYR A 533 -18.83 11.76 -6.65
N MET A 534 -17.87 11.99 -5.77
CA MET A 534 -17.71 11.33 -4.46
C MET A 534 -18.05 12.37 -3.39
N ASP A 535 -19.23 12.30 -2.81
CA ASP A 535 -19.72 13.20 -1.77
C ASP A 535 -19.54 12.58 -0.40
N TYR A 536 -19.00 13.33 0.56
CA TYR A 536 -18.62 12.82 1.87
C TYR A 536 -19.30 13.54 2.99
N ASP A 537 -19.91 12.76 3.89
CA ASP A 537 -20.31 13.22 5.22
C ASP A 537 -19.28 12.80 6.26
N ASN A 538 -18.88 13.74 7.11
CA ASN A 538 -17.93 13.54 8.22
C ASN A 538 -16.58 12.96 7.78
N GLN A 539 -16.06 13.36 6.62
CA GLN A 539 -14.77 12.89 6.14
C GLN A 539 -13.65 13.19 7.15
N LEU A 540 -12.80 12.21 7.44
CA LEU A 540 -11.58 12.37 8.21
C LEU A 540 -10.48 12.94 7.30
N VAL A 541 -10.36 14.27 7.26
CA VAL A 541 -9.35 14.96 6.45
C VAL A 541 -8.07 15.19 7.20
N LEU A 542 -6.97 15.34 6.47
CA LEU A 542 -5.65 15.59 7.02
C LEU A 542 -5.61 16.91 7.79
N THR A 543 -5.08 16.91 9.01
CA THR A 543 -4.89 18.14 9.81
C THR A 543 -3.65 18.95 9.39
N GLY A 544 -2.81 18.39 8.53
CA GLY A 544 -1.45 18.86 8.26
C GLY A 544 -0.41 18.30 9.20
N LYS A 545 -0.79 17.89 10.40
CA LYS A 545 0.10 17.29 11.41
C LYS A 545 0.43 15.83 11.06
N ILE A 546 1.57 15.35 11.55
CA ILE A 546 1.98 13.94 11.45
C ILE A 546 2.16 13.34 12.85
N SER A 547 2.04 12.02 12.92
CA SER A 547 2.36 11.21 14.09
C SER A 547 3.89 11.13 14.31
N GLU A 548 4.33 10.46 15.37
CA GLU A 548 5.77 10.22 15.62
C GLU A 548 6.46 9.37 14.53
N ILE A 549 5.71 8.57 13.80
CA ILE A 549 6.21 7.74 12.69
C ILE A 549 5.94 8.34 11.31
N GLY A 550 5.72 9.67 11.24
CA GLY A 550 5.49 10.39 9.99
C GLY A 550 4.14 10.17 9.33
N GLU A 551 3.21 9.42 9.95
CA GLU A 551 1.89 9.20 9.36
C GLU A 551 0.96 10.39 9.61
N PRO A 552 0.15 10.79 8.60
CA PRO A 552 -0.74 11.93 8.71
C PRO A 552 -1.83 11.73 9.78
N LEU A 553 -2.11 12.79 10.54
CA LEU A 553 -3.24 12.86 11.47
C LEU A 553 -4.47 13.43 10.78
N THR A 554 -5.65 12.92 11.13
CA THR A 554 -6.92 13.32 10.52
C THR A 554 -7.95 13.75 11.57
N SER A 555 -8.87 14.65 11.18
CA SER A 555 -10.05 15.01 11.94
C SER A 555 -11.29 15.07 11.05
N ASN A 556 -12.49 14.85 11.65
CA ASN A 556 -13.72 14.90 10.89
C ASN A 556 -14.06 16.33 10.44
N ILE A 557 -14.51 16.45 9.21
CA ILE A 557 -15.19 17.64 8.68
C ILE A 557 -16.56 17.23 8.13
N LYS A 558 -17.54 18.13 8.28
CA LYS A 558 -18.93 17.82 8.00
C LYS A 558 -19.19 17.50 6.54
N ASP A 559 -18.62 18.26 5.61
CA ASP A 559 -19.00 18.27 4.21
C ASP A 559 -17.79 18.47 3.29
N SER A 560 -17.60 17.54 2.37
CA SER A 560 -16.55 17.62 1.35
C SER A 560 -16.90 16.78 0.14
N TYR A 561 -16.26 17.05 -0.98
CA TYR A 561 -16.44 16.26 -2.19
C TYR A 561 -15.18 16.13 -3.01
N ARG A 562 -15.14 15.08 -3.83
CA ARG A 562 -14.19 14.86 -4.91
C ARG A 562 -14.95 14.61 -6.19
N MET A 563 -14.66 15.33 -7.25
CA MET A 563 -15.26 15.08 -8.54
C MET A 563 -14.23 15.22 -9.65
N GLY A 564 -14.44 14.52 -10.75
CA GLY A 564 -13.53 14.63 -11.88
C GLY A 564 -13.93 13.84 -13.09
N VAL A 565 -13.09 14.04 -14.11
CA VAL A 565 -13.15 13.34 -15.39
C VAL A 565 -11.82 12.62 -15.59
N GLU A 566 -11.84 11.32 -15.78
CA GLU A 566 -10.70 10.48 -16.13
C GLU A 566 -10.85 10.08 -17.60
N LEU A 567 -9.95 10.56 -18.45
CA LEU A 567 -9.87 10.16 -19.87
C LEU A 567 -8.70 9.20 -20.03
N SER A 568 -8.88 8.16 -20.83
CA SER A 568 -7.83 7.20 -21.16
C SER A 568 -7.90 6.80 -22.61
N GLY A 569 -6.80 6.39 -23.18
CA GLY A 569 -6.79 5.90 -24.55
C GLY A 569 -5.50 5.15 -24.87
N GLY A 570 -5.57 4.36 -25.93
CA GLY A 570 -4.41 3.69 -26.49
C GLY A 570 -4.62 3.39 -27.96
N VAL A 571 -3.53 3.38 -28.70
CA VAL A 571 -3.54 3.11 -30.14
C VAL A 571 -2.29 2.35 -30.55
N ARG A 572 -2.48 1.34 -31.38
CA ARG A 572 -1.38 0.67 -32.09
C ARG A 572 -0.96 1.52 -33.28
N LEU A 573 0.14 2.28 -33.10
CA LEU A 573 0.68 3.17 -34.11
C LEU A 573 1.36 2.40 -35.25
N ALA A 574 2.03 1.30 -34.89
CA ALA A 574 2.66 0.37 -35.83
C ALA A 574 2.67 -1.04 -35.22
N PRO A 575 2.96 -2.13 -35.98
CA PRO A 575 3.08 -3.48 -35.42
C PRO A 575 4.11 -3.64 -34.30
N TRP A 576 5.00 -2.67 -34.16
CA TRP A 576 6.10 -2.65 -33.19
C TRP A 576 6.04 -1.45 -32.22
N LEU A 577 4.97 -0.62 -32.29
CA LEU A 577 4.83 0.59 -31.47
C LEU A 577 3.38 0.78 -31.02
N ASP A 578 3.17 0.71 -29.74
CA ASP A 578 1.90 1.04 -29.09
C ASP A 578 2.06 2.35 -28.30
N TRP A 579 1.01 3.17 -28.28
CA TRP A 579 0.88 4.32 -27.40
C TRP A 579 -0.34 4.15 -26.51
N SER A 580 -0.17 4.48 -25.22
CA SER A 580 -1.29 4.60 -24.29
C SER A 580 -1.12 5.84 -23.41
N GLY A 581 -2.22 6.40 -22.95
CA GLY A 581 -2.17 7.56 -22.07
C GLY A 581 -3.47 7.79 -21.32
N HIS A 582 -3.39 8.64 -20.32
CA HIS A 582 -4.54 9.07 -19.53
C HIS A 582 -4.35 10.51 -19.05
N VAL A 583 -5.46 11.17 -18.78
CA VAL A 583 -5.51 12.47 -18.11
C VAL A 583 -6.68 12.49 -17.14
N THR A 584 -6.45 13.02 -15.94
CA THR A 584 -7.51 13.27 -14.95
C THR A 584 -7.58 14.76 -14.66
N LEU A 585 -8.76 15.32 -14.80
CA LEU A 585 -9.13 16.66 -14.34
C LEU A 585 -10.07 16.51 -13.14
N SER A 586 -9.73 17.13 -12.00
CA SER A 586 -10.52 16.97 -10.78
C SER A 586 -10.66 18.25 -9.99
N SER A 587 -11.72 18.31 -9.17
CA SER A 587 -11.96 19.32 -8.16
C SER A 587 -12.26 18.62 -6.84
N ASN A 588 -11.46 18.89 -5.80
CA ASN A 588 -11.52 18.19 -4.53
C ASN A 588 -11.63 19.25 -3.43
N LYS A 589 -12.80 19.41 -2.81
CA LYS A 589 -13.09 20.56 -1.94
C LYS A 589 -13.71 20.16 -0.61
N ILE A 590 -13.38 20.95 0.42
CA ILE A 590 -14.11 21.00 1.68
C ILE A 590 -15.02 22.24 1.65
N ARG A 591 -16.28 22.08 2.03
CA ARG A 591 -17.23 23.21 2.16
C ARG A 591 -17.22 23.70 3.59
N GLY A 592 -16.98 25.01 3.79
CA GLY A 592 -16.99 25.63 5.10
C GLY A 592 -15.82 25.20 6.00
N PHE A 593 -14.60 25.17 5.46
CA PHE A 593 -13.41 24.78 6.25
C PHE A 593 -13.04 25.85 7.28
N THR A 594 -12.80 25.40 8.51
CA THR A 594 -12.31 26.22 9.61
C THR A 594 -10.94 25.72 10.04
N GLU A 595 -9.93 26.58 9.99
CA GLU A 595 -8.57 26.29 10.48
C GLU A 595 -8.46 26.65 11.97
N TYR A 596 -7.96 25.72 12.77
CA TYR A 596 -7.64 25.91 14.18
C TYR A 596 -6.12 25.92 14.34
N VAL A 597 -5.56 27.06 14.81
CA VAL A 597 -4.12 27.22 14.95
C VAL A 597 -3.76 27.28 16.44
N ASP A 598 -2.87 26.37 16.87
CA ASP A 598 -2.37 26.33 18.22
C ASP A 598 -1.68 27.68 18.56
N THR A 599 -2.12 28.34 19.65
CA THR A 599 -1.69 29.70 20.02
C THR A 599 -1.05 29.67 21.39
N TYR A 600 0.04 30.41 21.54
CA TYR A 600 0.84 30.51 22.76
C TYR A 600 1.17 31.98 23.04
N ASP A 601 1.32 32.31 24.33
CA ASP A 601 1.91 33.59 24.74
C ASP A 601 3.44 33.62 24.54
N LYS A 602 4.08 34.72 24.91
CA LYS A 602 5.55 34.85 24.82
C LYS A 602 6.34 33.83 25.64
N ASP A 603 5.73 33.30 26.70
CA ASP A 603 6.34 32.34 27.63
C ASP A 603 5.96 30.86 27.29
N TRP A 604 5.34 30.62 26.12
CA TRP A 604 4.85 29.30 25.64
C TRP A 604 3.71 28.71 26.48
N ASN A 605 2.96 29.56 27.25
CA ASN A 605 1.72 29.06 27.81
C ASN A 605 0.65 28.91 26.73
N VAL A 606 -0.14 27.88 26.86
CA VAL A 606 -1.21 27.58 25.90
C VAL A 606 -2.33 28.61 26.03
N LEU A 607 -2.68 29.24 24.94
CA LEU A 607 -3.84 30.13 24.80
C LEU A 607 -4.95 29.42 24.01
N PRO A 608 -6.18 29.95 24.00
CA PRO A 608 -7.22 29.46 23.06
C PRO A 608 -6.72 29.50 21.63
N GLN A 609 -7.06 28.48 20.88
CA GLN A 609 -6.66 28.38 19.45
C GLN A 609 -7.21 29.57 18.66
N THR A 610 -6.41 30.09 17.74
CA THR A 610 -6.90 31.06 16.75
C THR A 610 -7.75 30.29 15.71
N VAL A 611 -8.96 30.81 15.47
CA VAL A 611 -9.95 30.22 14.57
C VAL A 611 -10.07 31.08 13.32
N ASN A 612 -9.83 30.47 12.15
CA ASN A 612 -9.94 31.15 10.86
C ASN A 612 -10.99 30.43 9.99
N GLU A 613 -12.08 31.10 9.67
CA GLU A 613 -13.10 30.60 8.74
C GLU A 613 -12.63 30.85 7.30
N LEU A 614 -12.25 29.82 6.58
CA LEU A 614 -11.67 29.90 5.23
C LEU A 614 -12.68 29.62 4.12
N GLY A 615 -13.91 29.19 4.46
CA GLY A 615 -14.94 28.86 3.47
C GLY A 615 -14.61 27.60 2.67
N THR A 616 -14.73 27.64 1.34
CA THR A 616 -14.45 26.49 0.51
C THR A 616 -12.97 26.39 0.16
N THR A 617 -12.32 25.30 0.55
CA THR A 617 -10.88 25.07 0.35
C THR A 617 -10.59 23.75 -0.38
N ASP A 618 -9.35 23.57 -0.84
CA ASP A 618 -8.89 22.32 -1.46
C ASP A 618 -8.57 21.27 -0.39
N ILE A 619 -8.91 20.01 -0.67
CA ILE A 619 -8.49 18.89 0.16
C ILE A 619 -6.98 18.64 -0.05
N ALA A 620 -6.24 18.47 1.02
CA ALA A 620 -4.81 18.17 0.99
C ALA A 620 -4.48 16.97 0.09
N PHE A 621 -3.30 17.01 -0.56
CA PHE A 621 -2.77 15.96 -1.44
C PHE A 621 -3.73 15.49 -2.54
N SER A 622 -4.54 16.40 -3.06
CA SER A 622 -5.53 16.13 -4.08
C SER A 622 -5.27 17.02 -5.30
N PRO A 623 -4.34 16.63 -6.20
CA PRO A 623 -4.01 17.45 -7.37
C PRO A 623 -5.20 17.56 -8.32
N ASN A 624 -5.38 18.73 -8.93
CA ASN A 624 -6.48 18.98 -9.87
C ASN A 624 -6.21 18.40 -11.26
N LEU A 625 -4.96 18.08 -11.57
CA LEU A 625 -4.53 17.51 -12.84
C LEU A 625 -3.49 16.42 -12.61
N THR A 626 -3.74 15.25 -13.18
CA THR A 626 -2.71 14.21 -13.39
C THR A 626 -2.73 13.75 -14.84
N PHE A 627 -1.58 13.34 -15.34
CA PHE A 627 -1.42 12.88 -16.72
C PHE A 627 -0.41 11.74 -16.75
N GLY A 628 -0.63 10.76 -17.63
CA GLY A 628 0.31 9.69 -17.93
C GLY A 628 0.33 9.37 -19.43
N SER A 629 1.50 9.02 -19.95
CA SER A 629 1.70 8.64 -21.36
C SER A 629 2.79 7.59 -21.44
N THR A 630 2.55 6.53 -22.18
CA THR A 630 3.50 5.45 -22.42
C THR A 630 3.60 5.17 -23.90
N PHE A 631 4.82 5.17 -24.43
CA PHE A 631 5.15 4.62 -25.74
C PHE A 631 5.86 3.30 -25.52
N ASP A 632 5.27 2.18 -25.96
CA ASP A 632 5.83 0.84 -25.88
C ASP A 632 6.31 0.40 -27.25
N PHE A 633 7.61 0.14 -27.33
CA PHE A 633 8.27 -0.40 -28.53
C PHE A 633 8.64 -1.86 -28.30
N HIS A 634 8.35 -2.73 -29.25
CA HIS A 634 8.70 -4.16 -29.20
C HIS A 634 9.06 -4.70 -30.59
N TRP A 635 10.24 -5.28 -30.69
CA TRP A 635 10.75 -5.84 -31.94
C TRP A 635 11.78 -6.95 -31.72
N ARG A 636 11.50 -8.18 -32.14
CA ARG A 636 12.45 -9.32 -32.13
C ARG A 636 13.19 -9.50 -30.80
N GLY A 637 12.47 -9.54 -29.68
CA GLY A 637 13.05 -9.69 -28.34
C GLY A 637 13.60 -8.38 -27.73
N PHE A 638 13.68 -7.29 -28.50
CA PHE A 638 13.97 -5.96 -27.99
C PHE A 638 12.68 -5.27 -27.56
N THR A 639 12.70 -4.67 -26.39
CA THR A 639 11.61 -3.85 -25.83
C THR A 639 12.15 -2.50 -25.38
N ALA A 640 11.37 -1.44 -25.55
CA ALA A 640 11.66 -0.16 -24.94
C ALA A 640 10.34 0.53 -24.55
N ALA A 641 10.32 1.20 -23.41
CA ALA A 641 9.16 1.97 -22.98
C ALA A 641 9.60 3.36 -22.50
N LEU A 642 8.96 4.40 -23.05
CA LEU A 642 9.08 5.77 -22.55
C LEU A 642 7.78 6.09 -21.80
N MET A 643 7.88 6.19 -20.48
CA MET A 643 6.74 6.45 -19.58
C MET A 643 6.87 7.86 -19.02
N SER A 644 5.89 8.70 -19.31
CA SER A 644 5.85 10.09 -18.81
C SER A 644 4.67 10.27 -17.88
N SER A 645 4.84 11.09 -16.84
CA SER A 645 3.80 11.42 -15.88
C SER A 645 3.88 12.88 -15.45
N TYR A 646 2.71 13.45 -15.14
CA TYR A 646 2.59 14.80 -14.59
C TYR A 646 1.64 14.77 -13.41
N VAL A 647 2.02 15.45 -12.33
CA VAL A 647 1.18 15.68 -11.16
C VAL A 647 1.12 17.17 -10.89
N GLY A 648 -0.09 17.71 -10.82
CA GLY A 648 -0.35 19.10 -10.50
C GLY A 648 -0.02 19.47 -9.06
N ARG A 649 -0.19 20.74 -8.71
CA ARG A 649 0.03 21.24 -7.34
C ARG A 649 -0.77 20.45 -6.32
N GLN A 650 -0.14 20.17 -5.18
CA GLN A 650 -0.76 19.51 -4.03
C GLN A 650 -0.56 20.38 -2.78
N TYR A 651 -1.63 20.65 -2.04
CA TYR A 651 -1.54 21.33 -0.76
C TYR A 651 -1.16 20.35 0.34
N LEU A 652 -0.34 20.77 1.30
CA LEU A 652 0.09 19.95 2.44
C LEU A 652 -0.97 19.87 3.54
N ASP A 653 -1.88 20.85 3.57
CA ASP A 653 -3.04 20.91 4.45
C ASP A 653 -4.28 21.41 3.70
N ASN A 654 -5.39 21.56 4.42
CA ASN A 654 -6.68 21.91 3.81
C ASN A 654 -6.94 23.43 3.74
N THR A 655 -5.94 24.28 3.87
CA THR A 655 -6.14 25.74 3.87
C THR A 655 -6.09 26.38 2.49
N SER A 656 -5.68 25.64 1.45
CA SER A 656 -5.37 26.15 0.11
C SER A 656 -4.25 27.21 0.08
N ALA A 657 -3.41 27.24 1.11
CA ALA A 657 -2.30 28.19 1.18
C ALA A 657 -1.15 27.74 0.26
N ARG A 658 -0.79 28.58 -0.72
CA ARG A 658 0.21 28.23 -1.74
C ARG A 658 1.60 27.98 -1.15
N GLU A 659 1.97 28.69 -0.09
CA GLU A 659 3.22 28.50 0.65
C GLU A 659 3.30 27.17 1.41
N ARG A 660 2.15 26.49 1.59
CA ARG A 660 2.02 25.17 2.19
C ARG A 660 1.62 24.15 1.13
N SER A 661 2.38 24.10 0.06
CA SER A 661 2.09 23.21 -1.08
C SER A 661 3.36 22.60 -1.68
N ILE A 662 3.17 21.57 -2.46
CA ILE A 662 4.16 20.93 -3.33
C ILE A 662 3.94 21.44 -4.73
N ASP A 663 5.01 21.87 -5.40
CA ASP A 663 4.95 22.34 -6.79
C ASP A 663 4.63 21.21 -7.76
N PRO A 664 3.99 21.52 -8.90
CA PRO A 664 3.76 20.53 -9.95
C PRO A 664 5.09 19.96 -10.48
N TYR A 665 5.06 18.69 -10.87
CA TYR A 665 6.22 18.03 -11.46
C TYR A 665 5.86 17.19 -12.69
N PHE A 666 6.82 17.08 -13.61
CA PHE A 666 6.77 16.23 -14.79
C PHE A 666 7.98 15.30 -14.79
N LEU A 667 7.73 14.02 -14.99
CA LEU A 667 8.75 12.97 -15.00
C LEU A 667 8.66 12.16 -16.27
N SER A 668 9.78 11.65 -16.72
CA SER A 668 9.84 10.65 -17.78
C SER A 668 10.84 9.58 -17.39
N ASP A 669 10.43 8.33 -17.52
CA ASP A 669 11.24 7.14 -17.29
C ASP A 669 11.44 6.40 -18.60
N LEU A 670 12.65 5.92 -18.85
CA LEU A 670 12.98 5.10 -20.02
C LEU A 670 13.39 3.70 -19.54
N ARG A 671 12.74 2.70 -20.09
CA ARG A 671 13.12 1.29 -19.94
C ARG A 671 13.55 0.73 -21.29
N VAL A 672 14.62 -0.06 -21.31
CA VAL A 672 15.10 -0.79 -22.49
C VAL A 672 15.41 -2.21 -22.06
N GLY A 673 14.90 -3.19 -22.79
CA GLY A 673 15.11 -4.60 -22.51
C GLY A 673 15.47 -5.39 -23.76
N TYR A 674 16.21 -6.47 -23.56
CA TYR A 674 16.48 -7.46 -24.59
C TYR A 674 16.39 -8.87 -24.01
N ALA A 675 15.56 -9.71 -24.62
CA ALA A 675 15.41 -11.13 -24.26
C ALA A 675 15.84 -12.00 -25.43
N PHE A 676 16.65 -13.02 -25.14
CA PHE A 676 17.07 -14.02 -26.12
C PHE A 676 16.93 -15.44 -25.55
N HIS A 677 16.78 -16.42 -26.42
CA HIS A 677 16.44 -17.79 -26.08
C HIS A 677 17.55 -18.74 -26.55
N PRO A 678 18.63 -18.94 -25.77
CA PRO A 678 19.71 -19.85 -26.11
C PRO A 678 19.25 -21.32 -25.95
N HIS A 679 19.91 -22.25 -26.67
CA HIS A 679 19.52 -23.67 -26.64
C HIS A 679 19.63 -24.34 -25.26
N PHE A 680 20.46 -23.83 -24.36
CA PHE A 680 20.71 -24.43 -23.03
C PHE A 680 19.84 -23.86 -21.91
N MET A 681 18.97 -22.88 -22.20
CA MET A 681 18.16 -22.18 -21.21
C MET A 681 16.91 -21.56 -21.88
N LYS A 682 15.80 -21.46 -21.19
CA LYS A 682 14.54 -20.93 -21.76
C LYS A 682 14.67 -19.49 -22.19
N GLU A 683 15.27 -18.63 -21.34
CA GLU A 683 15.42 -17.20 -21.63
C GLU A 683 16.54 -16.58 -20.79
N ILE A 684 17.27 -15.66 -21.41
CA ILE A 684 18.12 -14.69 -20.73
C ILE A 684 17.59 -13.30 -21.10
N ALA A 685 17.19 -12.50 -20.13
CA ALA A 685 16.71 -11.14 -20.34
C ALA A 685 17.57 -10.13 -19.57
N LEU A 686 17.92 -9.03 -20.25
CA LEU A 686 18.62 -7.88 -19.68
C LEU A 686 17.72 -6.66 -19.83
N ASP A 687 17.40 -6.00 -18.69
CA ASP A 687 16.62 -4.77 -18.67
C ASP A 687 17.43 -3.65 -18.04
N VAL A 688 17.35 -2.47 -18.59
CA VAL A 688 17.92 -1.23 -18.04
C VAL A 688 16.82 -0.19 -17.95
N SER A 689 16.68 0.42 -16.78
CA SER A 689 15.74 1.51 -16.53
C SER A 689 16.50 2.77 -16.14
N VAL A 690 16.17 3.89 -16.78
CA VAL A 690 16.61 5.23 -16.38
C VAL A 690 15.36 5.97 -15.92
N ARG A 691 15.31 6.30 -14.65
CA ARG A 691 14.18 7.02 -14.05
C ARG A 691 14.51 8.49 -13.97
N ASN A 692 13.46 9.33 -14.05
CA ASN A 692 13.60 10.77 -14.06
C ASN A 692 14.64 11.21 -15.13
N LEU A 693 14.40 10.83 -16.36
CA LEU A 693 15.30 10.98 -17.49
C LEU A 693 15.81 12.43 -17.67
N PHE A 694 14.96 13.41 -17.38
CA PHE A 694 15.26 14.83 -17.51
C PHE A 694 15.87 15.45 -16.26
N ASN A 695 16.16 14.66 -15.22
CA ASN A 695 16.82 15.07 -13.98
C ASN A 695 16.08 16.18 -13.22
N ALA A 696 14.73 16.10 -13.19
CA ALA A 696 13.91 17.04 -12.44
C ALA A 696 14.15 16.90 -10.92
N GLU A 697 14.23 18.02 -10.23
CA GLU A 697 14.15 18.07 -8.78
C GLU A 697 12.68 18.25 -8.38
N TYR A 698 12.15 17.35 -7.54
CA TYR A 698 10.76 17.38 -7.16
C TYR A 698 10.51 16.76 -5.79
N GLU A 699 9.40 17.10 -5.21
CA GLU A 699 8.84 16.51 -3.99
C GLU A 699 7.50 15.84 -4.33
N SER A 700 7.23 14.67 -3.76
CA SER A 700 5.98 13.95 -4.00
C SER A 700 5.04 13.91 -2.79
N GLY A 701 5.52 14.34 -1.63
CA GLY A 701 4.78 14.35 -0.37
C GLY A 701 5.42 15.31 0.63
N GLY A 702 4.82 15.39 1.81
CA GLY A 702 5.32 16.22 2.89
C GLY A 702 4.30 16.40 4.01
N TRP A 703 4.58 17.29 4.93
CA TRP A 703 3.70 17.67 6.02
C TRP A 703 3.91 19.14 6.37
N THR A 704 2.95 19.74 7.05
CA THR A 704 3.05 21.12 7.53
C THR A 704 2.36 21.28 8.89
N TYR A 705 2.92 22.15 9.73
CA TYR A 705 2.35 22.52 11.01
C TYR A 705 2.55 24.01 11.24
N SER A 706 1.49 24.71 11.68
CA SER A 706 1.54 26.12 12.02
C SER A 706 1.16 26.33 13.47
N SER A 707 1.83 27.27 14.13
CA SER A 707 1.46 27.78 15.45
C SER A 707 1.60 29.31 15.49
N ILE A 708 0.94 29.95 16.45
CA ILE A 708 1.06 31.35 16.71
C ILE A 708 1.71 31.54 18.10
N GLN A 709 2.83 32.28 18.18
CA GLN A 709 3.45 32.66 19.43
C GLN A 709 3.57 34.14 19.48
N ASP A 710 3.07 34.75 20.55
CA ASP A 710 3.07 36.20 20.76
C ASP A 710 2.58 36.99 19.53
N GLY A 711 1.44 36.54 18.96
CA GLY A 711 0.81 37.10 17.77
C GLY A 711 1.52 36.82 16.44
N ARG A 712 2.65 36.11 16.44
CA ARG A 712 3.41 35.78 15.22
C ARG A 712 3.18 34.33 14.82
N ARG A 713 2.70 34.16 13.57
CA ARG A 713 2.55 32.81 12.98
C ARG A 713 3.92 32.27 12.56
N SER A 714 4.21 31.04 12.95
CA SER A 714 5.34 30.23 12.50
C SER A 714 4.82 28.97 11.83
N THR A 715 5.38 28.62 10.68
CA THR A 715 5.02 27.42 9.94
C THR A 715 6.27 26.56 9.72
N SER A 716 6.18 25.31 10.10
CA SER A 716 7.18 24.28 9.84
C SER A 716 6.64 23.31 8.81
N SER A 717 7.45 22.93 7.82
CA SER A 717 7.10 21.97 6.81
C SER A 717 8.27 21.04 6.53
N GLY A 718 7.98 19.77 6.32
CA GLY A 718 8.93 18.77 5.85
C GLY A 718 8.47 18.23 4.48
N TYR A 719 9.38 18.16 3.53
CA TYR A 719 9.12 17.74 2.16
C TYR A 719 9.82 16.40 1.87
N PHE A 720 9.14 15.50 1.20
CA PHE A 720 9.73 14.24 0.76
C PHE A 720 10.37 14.42 -0.62
N ALA A 721 11.66 14.83 -0.58
CA ALA A 721 12.45 15.03 -1.79
C ALA A 721 12.73 13.70 -2.47
N GLN A 722 12.46 13.63 -3.78
CA GLN A 722 12.61 12.43 -4.58
C GLN A 722 13.91 12.45 -5.37
N ALA A 723 14.36 11.24 -5.73
CA ALA A 723 15.60 11.04 -6.47
C ALA A 723 15.56 11.75 -7.83
N THR A 724 16.63 12.43 -8.15
CA THR A 724 16.93 12.92 -9.49
C THR A 724 17.19 11.74 -10.43
N ARG A 725 17.76 11.96 -11.61
CA ARG A 725 18.05 10.88 -12.58
C ARG A 725 18.78 9.73 -11.90
N ASN A 726 18.24 8.53 -12.04
CA ASN A 726 18.82 7.33 -11.48
C ASN A 726 18.55 6.12 -12.39
N PHE A 727 19.26 5.04 -12.19
CA PHE A 727 19.17 3.88 -13.07
C PHE A 727 19.21 2.56 -12.30
N MET A 728 18.61 1.52 -12.91
CA MET A 728 18.67 0.12 -12.49
C MET A 728 18.94 -0.74 -13.72
N ALA A 729 19.78 -1.76 -13.56
CA ALA A 729 19.96 -2.83 -14.53
C ALA A 729 19.57 -4.16 -13.90
N ARG A 730 18.83 -5.00 -14.63
CA ARG A 730 18.36 -6.31 -14.17
C ARG A 730 18.72 -7.39 -15.18
N LEU A 731 19.27 -8.49 -14.69
CA LEU A 731 19.48 -9.74 -15.42
C LEU A 731 18.48 -10.78 -14.90
N THR A 732 17.74 -11.41 -15.81
CA THR A 732 16.82 -12.51 -15.51
C THR A 732 17.22 -13.76 -16.31
N LEU A 733 17.29 -14.90 -15.62
CA LEU A 733 17.61 -16.20 -16.16
C LEU A 733 16.41 -17.13 -15.94
N LYS A 734 15.91 -17.79 -17.01
CA LYS A 734 14.81 -18.77 -16.94
C LYS A 734 15.28 -20.12 -17.48
N PHE A 735 15.02 -21.16 -16.72
CA PHE A 735 15.38 -22.54 -17.01
C PHE A 735 14.18 -23.41 -17.30
#